data_90eb0eebd32708bd64aa5f3e892c93ff
#
_entry.id   90eb0eebd32708bd64aa5f3e892c93ff
#
_cell.length_a   1.000
_cell.length_b   1.000
_cell.length_c   1.000
_cell.angle_alpha   90.00
_cell.angle_beta   90.00
_cell.angle_gamma   90.00
#
_symmetry.space_group_name_H-M   'P 1'
#
loop_
_entity.id
_entity.type
_entity.pdbx_description
1 polymer ?
#
loop_
_entity_poly.entity_id
_entity_poly.type
_entity_poly.pdbx_seq_one_letter_code
_entity_poly.pdbx_strand_id
1 'polypeptide(L)'
;MAYTGIYERTIFYNPVNKYSVISVKTSDRSIPEKARSAYRHRDNMIHFAAVGYELPRTDQVSMILDGEWKEGKNGFQLHVTKCEEVVPQTREGIKGYLSSRLIKGIGGKTAELIVDRFGADTLHVLENEPERLLEIRGVSKAKLEEIIASYNESRTLRDLMLLLAPFQITPTTATKIYDHFGAHSVDILRDNPFELCQISGFGFKRVDAIMRKNNWPLNSPMRIRGAVFAALEGAKGDGGHLYLDAEQLRKESMALLNSMIPVPQMRVKADNLEAVIDDMLLQGKIINSNGNYYLVKTFAQEDETARSIARLLCRPVERVDVQDLLTRVRRQLGVELSLRQTEAVHMVFRSDLSIITGSPGTGKTTVLKAVIEVFKLLKPSENILLAAPTGRASRRMAESTGVNNASTLHSLLGLFGEDGGFRKGEEDMLDAGLIIVDESSMMDMWLARQFFSRIGPNTKVLLVGDADQLQSVGAGDVFRELIDCGLIPVTVLNEIFRQKKDSLIAYNAQKINNNDTGFFYGNDFTVCKCANQEEAAEHLRNLYLAQVKQYGVDRVQILSPFRSTGAASVDQLNEAIRELVNPQTEEADLKVGSLYFRVGDKVMQNKNSIKASNGDIGFIRSFRHDERDGMRISIQFSPTRVVEYSMEEMGHVELAYATTVHKAQGSEFDVVLFPLLRSHARMLTRSLVYTAITRAKSKVILVGQIGMLYMAVHKDDTGKRNTQLGHRISLYTNTFKVQQRSA
;
A
#
# COMPACT_ATOMS: atom_id res chain seq x y z
N MET A 1 32.34 -21.23 -14.87
CA MET A 1 32.98 -21.39 -16.23
C MET A 1 32.12 -20.58 -17.19
N ALA A 2 32.76 -19.73 -17.97
CA ALA A 2 32.06 -18.88 -18.92
C ALA A 2 31.99 -19.60 -20.29
N TYR A 3 30.81 -19.63 -20.89
CA TYR A 3 30.53 -20.25 -22.18
C TYR A 3 30.11 -19.18 -23.18
N THR A 4 30.71 -19.17 -24.37
CA THR A 4 30.33 -18.21 -25.42
C THR A 4 29.28 -18.84 -26.33
N GLY A 5 28.21 -18.11 -26.62
CA GLY A 5 27.16 -18.61 -27.52
C GLY A 5 26.34 -17.50 -28.14
N ILE A 6 25.50 -17.88 -29.10
CA ILE A 6 24.56 -16.98 -29.80
C ILE A 6 23.15 -17.49 -29.55
N TYR A 7 22.23 -16.57 -29.29
CA TYR A 7 20.80 -16.87 -29.17
C TYR A 7 20.27 -17.55 -30.44
N GLU A 8 19.46 -18.57 -30.27
CA GLU A 8 18.80 -19.26 -31.36
C GLU A 8 17.28 -19.00 -31.34
N ARG A 9 16.64 -19.32 -30.21
CA ARG A 9 15.21 -19.14 -30.03
C ARG A 9 14.83 -19.03 -28.56
N THR A 10 13.68 -18.40 -28.30
CA THR A 10 13.07 -18.41 -26.97
C THR A 10 12.27 -19.70 -26.79
N ILE A 11 12.55 -20.47 -25.74
CA ILE A 11 11.79 -21.65 -25.33
C ILE A 11 10.64 -21.20 -24.42
N PHE A 12 10.95 -20.31 -23.47
CA PHE A 12 9.96 -19.72 -22.55
C PHE A 12 10.37 -18.29 -22.22
N TYR A 13 9.39 -17.41 -22.07
CA TYR A 13 9.59 -16.05 -21.63
C TYR A 13 8.42 -15.56 -20.79
N ASN A 14 8.74 -15.01 -19.64
CA ASN A 14 7.75 -14.35 -18.78
C ASN A 14 7.93 -12.82 -18.90
N PRO A 15 6.97 -12.08 -19.49
CA PRO A 15 7.10 -10.65 -19.70
C PRO A 15 7.07 -9.82 -18.41
N VAL A 16 6.51 -10.38 -17.32
CA VAL A 16 6.37 -9.68 -16.04
C VAL A 16 7.69 -9.61 -15.28
N ASN A 17 8.41 -10.75 -15.21
CA ASN A 17 9.68 -10.84 -14.48
C ASN A 17 10.90 -11.02 -15.40
N LYS A 18 10.70 -10.94 -16.71
CA LYS A 18 11.71 -11.10 -17.76
C LYS A 18 12.55 -12.38 -17.67
N TYR A 19 12.05 -13.36 -16.91
CA TYR A 19 12.67 -14.67 -16.84
C TYR A 19 12.53 -15.39 -18.17
N SER A 20 13.64 -15.91 -18.69
CA SER A 20 13.67 -16.59 -19.98
C SER A 20 14.40 -17.93 -19.92
N VAL A 21 13.92 -18.84 -20.73
CA VAL A 21 14.62 -20.05 -21.14
C VAL A 21 14.87 -19.90 -22.62
N ILE A 22 16.15 -19.82 -22.99
CA ILE A 22 16.56 -19.63 -24.39
C ILE A 22 17.37 -20.82 -24.86
N SER A 23 17.29 -21.16 -26.13
CA SER A 23 18.22 -22.03 -26.81
C SER A 23 19.40 -21.21 -27.28
N VAL A 24 20.59 -21.68 -26.96
CA VAL A 24 21.87 -21.04 -27.31
C VAL A 24 22.66 -22.01 -28.19
N LYS A 25 23.23 -21.54 -29.29
CA LYS A 25 24.14 -22.28 -30.17
C LYS A 25 25.59 -21.83 -29.96
N THR A 26 26.51 -22.77 -29.92
CA THR A 26 27.92 -22.48 -29.66
C THR A 26 28.83 -23.48 -30.41
N SER A 27 30.05 -23.04 -30.71
CA SER A 27 31.15 -23.91 -31.16
C SER A 27 31.99 -24.46 -29.99
N ASP A 28 31.70 -24.00 -28.76
CA ASP A 28 32.45 -24.39 -27.57
C ASP A 28 32.16 -25.85 -27.19
N ARG A 29 33.20 -26.71 -27.30
CA ARG A 29 33.10 -28.14 -27.02
C ARG A 29 33.15 -28.48 -25.51
N SER A 30 33.37 -27.49 -24.65
CA SER A 30 33.38 -27.68 -23.18
C SER A 30 32.01 -27.88 -22.59
N ILE A 31 30.93 -27.63 -23.36
CA ILE A 31 29.54 -27.88 -22.95
C ILE A 31 29.34 -29.35 -22.55
N PRO A 32 28.85 -29.66 -21.35
CA PRO A 32 28.61 -31.03 -20.89
C PRO A 32 27.73 -31.82 -21.86
N GLU A 33 28.09 -33.08 -22.14
CA GLU A 33 27.32 -33.91 -23.08
C GLU A 33 25.84 -34.04 -22.72
N LYS A 34 25.53 -34.13 -21.42
CA LYS A 34 24.16 -34.20 -20.89
C LYS A 34 23.32 -32.94 -21.15
N ALA A 35 23.98 -31.81 -21.41
CA ALA A 35 23.33 -30.52 -21.67
C ALA A 35 23.11 -30.28 -23.17
N ARG A 36 23.72 -31.02 -24.02
CA ARG A 36 23.62 -30.87 -25.49
C ARG A 36 22.25 -31.34 -25.96
N SER A 37 21.63 -30.56 -26.84
CA SER A 37 20.38 -30.95 -27.48
C SER A 37 20.50 -32.28 -28.19
N ALA A 38 19.57 -33.19 -27.92
CA ALA A 38 19.50 -34.51 -28.61
C ALA A 38 19.04 -34.37 -30.09
N TYR A 39 18.56 -33.18 -30.50
CA TYR A 39 18.13 -32.91 -31.88
C TYR A 39 19.35 -32.66 -32.76
N ARG A 40 19.48 -33.37 -33.90
CA ARG A 40 20.53 -33.08 -34.89
C ARG A 40 20.19 -31.77 -35.62
N HIS A 41 20.90 -30.72 -35.28
CA HIS A 41 20.86 -29.46 -36.03
C HIS A 41 21.75 -29.55 -37.29
N ARG A 42 21.35 -28.82 -38.35
CA ARG A 42 22.06 -28.85 -39.66
C ARG A 42 23.36 -28.02 -39.68
N ASP A 43 23.60 -27.22 -38.61
CA ASP A 43 24.63 -26.16 -38.56
C ASP A 43 25.96 -26.62 -37.92
N ASN A 44 26.13 -27.89 -37.58
CA ASN A 44 27.33 -28.42 -36.94
C ASN A 44 27.71 -27.75 -35.60
N MET A 45 26.79 -27.03 -34.95
CA MET A 45 26.95 -26.33 -33.67
C MET A 45 26.40 -27.18 -32.51
N ILE A 46 26.83 -26.87 -31.30
CA ILE A 46 26.29 -27.44 -30.08
C ILE A 46 25.17 -26.52 -29.60
N HIS A 47 24.02 -27.12 -29.32
CA HIS A 47 22.84 -26.38 -28.82
C HIS A 47 22.55 -26.81 -27.40
N PHE A 48 22.29 -25.82 -26.50
CA PHE A 48 21.96 -26.06 -25.11
C PHE A 48 20.95 -25.07 -24.61
N ALA A 49 20.27 -25.37 -23.50
CA ALA A 49 19.32 -24.45 -22.87
C ALA A 49 20.02 -23.59 -21.80
N ALA A 50 19.85 -22.29 -21.89
CA ALA A 50 20.25 -21.32 -20.88
C ALA A 50 19.02 -20.69 -20.23
N VAL A 51 19.08 -20.53 -18.91
CA VAL A 51 17.98 -20.09 -18.06
C VAL A 51 18.47 -18.93 -17.22
N GLY A 52 17.74 -17.83 -17.27
CA GLY A 52 18.10 -16.63 -16.51
C GLY A 52 17.11 -15.50 -16.71
N TYR A 53 17.43 -14.38 -16.11
CA TYR A 53 16.67 -13.15 -16.24
C TYR A 53 17.33 -12.25 -17.28
N GLU A 54 16.52 -11.57 -18.09
CA GLU A 54 16.98 -10.61 -19.11
C GLU A 54 18.05 -11.14 -20.09
N LEU A 55 18.06 -12.43 -20.35
CA LEU A 55 18.96 -12.98 -21.35
C LEU A 55 18.65 -12.36 -22.71
N PRO A 56 19.69 -11.96 -23.49
CA PRO A 56 19.50 -11.41 -24.82
C PRO A 56 18.72 -12.38 -25.71
N ARG A 57 17.70 -11.89 -26.39
CA ARG A 57 16.82 -12.67 -27.27
C ARG A 57 16.96 -12.23 -28.71
N THR A 58 18.20 -12.04 -29.12
CA THR A 58 18.56 -11.65 -30.48
C THR A 58 19.79 -12.45 -30.92
N ASP A 59 19.78 -12.91 -32.14
CA ASP A 59 20.91 -13.61 -32.79
C ASP A 59 22.00 -12.64 -33.29
N GLN A 60 21.77 -11.34 -33.11
CA GLN A 60 22.69 -10.27 -33.53
C GLN A 60 23.86 -10.06 -32.56
N VAL A 61 23.82 -10.70 -31.37
CA VAL A 61 24.79 -10.50 -30.30
C VAL A 61 25.32 -11.85 -29.83
N SER A 62 26.64 -11.98 -29.72
CA SER A 62 27.26 -13.08 -28.99
C SER A 62 27.22 -12.82 -27.49
N MET A 63 27.02 -13.88 -26.71
CA MET A 63 26.91 -13.82 -25.26
C MET A 63 28.02 -14.63 -24.62
N ILE A 64 28.60 -14.09 -23.55
CA ILE A 64 29.42 -14.87 -22.62
C ILE A 64 28.51 -15.16 -21.42
N LEU A 65 28.20 -16.44 -21.23
CA LEU A 65 27.29 -16.92 -20.19
C LEU A 65 28.12 -17.63 -19.10
N ASP A 66 28.12 -17.09 -17.89
CA ASP A 66 28.67 -17.78 -16.74
C ASP A 66 27.52 -18.24 -15.82
N GLY A 67 27.64 -19.45 -15.28
CA GLY A 67 26.59 -20.05 -14.50
C GLY A 67 26.86 -21.48 -14.04
N GLU A 68 25.87 -22.09 -13.45
CA GLU A 68 25.89 -23.45 -12.95
C GLU A 68 24.95 -24.35 -13.76
N TRP A 69 25.44 -25.52 -14.10
CA TRP A 69 24.63 -26.55 -14.74
C TRP A 69 23.73 -27.23 -13.69
N LYS A 70 22.41 -27.19 -13.91
CA LYS A 70 21.42 -27.82 -13.02
C LYS A 70 20.42 -28.64 -13.82
N GLU A 71 19.94 -29.72 -13.21
CA GLU A 71 18.89 -30.55 -13.79
C GLU A 71 17.53 -29.83 -13.57
N GLY A 72 16.85 -29.47 -14.65
CA GLY A 72 15.55 -28.84 -14.66
C GLY A 72 14.45 -29.77 -15.17
N LYS A 73 13.20 -29.32 -15.17
CA LYS A 73 12.06 -30.13 -15.66
C LYS A 73 12.20 -30.64 -17.10
N ASN A 74 13.01 -29.97 -17.93
CA ASN A 74 13.17 -30.25 -19.36
C ASN A 74 14.61 -30.64 -19.70
N GLY A 75 15.38 -31.21 -18.76
CA GLY A 75 16.77 -31.64 -18.96
C GLY A 75 17.81 -30.74 -18.29
N PHE A 76 19.09 -30.97 -18.61
CA PHE A 76 20.22 -30.29 -18.00
C PHE A 76 20.39 -28.89 -18.63
N GLN A 77 20.36 -27.84 -17.83
CA GLN A 77 20.27 -26.42 -18.27
C GLN A 77 21.36 -25.60 -17.58
N LEU A 78 21.89 -24.59 -18.27
CA LEU A 78 22.79 -23.60 -17.67
C LEU A 78 21.96 -22.53 -16.94
N HIS A 79 21.99 -22.51 -15.61
CA HIS A 79 21.45 -21.43 -14.81
C HIS A 79 22.44 -20.27 -14.80
N VAL A 80 22.17 -19.26 -15.62
CA VAL A 80 23.06 -18.15 -15.87
C VAL A 80 23.05 -17.24 -14.64
N THR A 81 24.21 -16.98 -14.08
CA THR A 81 24.45 -16.03 -12.99
C THR A 81 25.06 -14.74 -13.50
N LYS A 82 25.75 -14.79 -14.64
CA LYS A 82 26.34 -13.63 -15.33
C LYS A 82 26.19 -13.83 -16.84
N CYS A 83 25.72 -12.80 -17.51
CA CYS A 83 25.63 -12.74 -18.97
C CYS A 83 26.30 -11.44 -19.43
N GLU A 84 27.38 -11.57 -20.22
CA GLU A 84 28.01 -10.44 -20.87
C GLU A 84 27.69 -10.50 -22.37
N GLU A 85 27.13 -9.43 -22.90
CA GLU A 85 27.01 -9.27 -24.34
C GLU A 85 28.41 -8.92 -24.87
N VAL A 86 28.90 -9.75 -25.80
CA VAL A 86 30.13 -9.40 -26.51
C VAL A 86 29.79 -8.26 -27.41
N VAL A 87 30.36 -7.10 -27.13
CA VAL A 87 30.18 -5.89 -27.92
C VAL A 87 30.48 -6.21 -29.37
N PRO A 88 29.52 -6.05 -30.31
CA PRO A 88 29.77 -6.41 -31.68
C PRO A 88 30.84 -5.48 -32.27
N GLN A 89 31.93 -6.09 -32.72
CA GLN A 89 33.01 -5.34 -33.39
C GLN A 89 32.75 -5.19 -34.90
N THR A 90 31.72 -5.84 -35.44
CA THR A 90 31.36 -5.77 -36.83
C THR A 90 30.24 -4.76 -37.07
N ARG A 91 30.26 -4.08 -38.21
CA ARG A 91 29.22 -3.12 -38.61
C ARG A 91 27.80 -3.69 -38.54
N GLU A 92 27.61 -4.91 -39.03
CA GLU A 92 26.32 -5.62 -38.99
C GLU A 92 25.87 -5.92 -37.59
N GLY A 93 26.78 -6.31 -36.71
CA GLY A 93 26.48 -6.57 -35.30
C GLY A 93 26.07 -5.32 -34.54
N ILE A 94 26.78 -4.22 -34.74
CA ILE A 94 26.44 -2.90 -34.14
C ILE A 94 25.09 -2.41 -34.65
N LYS A 95 24.81 -2.54 -35.95
CA LYS A 95 23.51 -2.19 -36.55
C LYS A 95 22.37 -3.03 -35.94
N GLY A 96 22.59 -4.35 -35.78
CA GLY A 96 21.64 -5.25 -35.14
C GLY A 96 21.37 -4.87 -33.69
N TYR A 97 22.42 -4.57 -32.92
CA TYR A 97 22.32 -4.14 -31.53
C TYR A 97 21.49 -2.85 -31.37
N LEU A 98 21.80 -1.81 -32.14
CA LEU A 98 21.09 -0.53 -32.09
C LEU A 98 19.61 -0.67 -32.54
N SER A 99 19.30 -1.56 -33.46
CA SER A 99 17.93 -1.80 -33.96
C SER A 99 17.10 -2.75 -33.13
N SER A 100 17.65 -3.38 -32.09
CA SER A 100 17.03 -4.45 -31.28
C SER A 100 15.87 -4.01 -30.40
N ARG A 101 15.44 -2.75 -30.46
CA ARG A 101 14.43 -2.09 -29.58
C ARG A 101 14.83 -1.98 -28.10
N LEU A 102 16.07 -2.33 -27.75
CA LEU A 102 16.62 -2.13 -26.40
C LEU A 102 16.88 -0.63 -26.14
N ILE A 103 17.13 0.14 -27.19
CA ILE A 103 17.38 1.59 -27.10
C ILE A 103 16.21 2.33 -27.75
N LYS A 104 15.44 3.08 -26.94
CA LYS A 104 14.36 3.92 -27.44
C LYS A 104 14.94 5.03 -28.33
N GLY A 105 14.19 5.45 -29.36
CA GLY A 105 14.61 6.50 -30.27
C GLY A 105 15.47 6.02 -31.45
N ILE A 106 16.02 4.79 -31.47
CA ILE A 106 16.77 4.23 -32.59
C ILE A 106 15.95 3.13 -33.29
N GLY A 107 15.41 3.44 -34.47
CA GLY A 107 14.80 2.45 -35.37
C GLY A 107 15.81 1.93 -36.38
N GLY A 108 15.46 0.85 -37.12
CA GLY A 108 16.37 0.20 -38.07
C GLY A 108 17.04 1.13 -39.07
N LYS A 109 16.31 2.12 -39.66
CA LYS A 109 16.87 3.13 -40.56
C LYS A 109 17.84 4.10 -39.86
N THR A 110 17.52 4.50 -38.64
CA THR A 110 18.41 5.38 -37.83
C THR A 110 19.66 4.63 -37.41
N ALA A 111 19.55 3.36 -37.01
CA ALA A 111 20.71 2.50 -36.72
C ALA A 111 21.64 2.36 -37.92
N GLU A 112 21.10 2.16 -39.11
CA GLU A 112 21.86 2.07 -40.36
C GLU A 112 22.67 3.34 -40.64
N LEU A 113 22.02 4.51 -40.60
CA LEU A 113 22.68 5.80 -40.81
C LEU A 113 23.77 6.07 -39.74
N ILE A 114 23.58 5.70 -38.47
CA ILE A 114 24.55 5.86 -37.43
C ILE A 114 25.77 4.98 -37.69
N VAL A 115 25.56 3.70 -38.00
CA VAL A 115 26.64 2.75 -38.27
C VAL A 115 27.37 3.05 -39.56
N ASP A 116 26.68 3.55 -40.59
CA ASP A 116 27.30 3.98 -41.86
C ASP A 116 28.24 5.18 -41.62
N ARG A 117 27.87 6.08 -40.72
CA ARG A 117 28.67 7.28 -40.38
C ARG A 117 29.87 6.99 -39.51
N PHE A 118 29.68 6.18 -38.46
CA PHE A 118 30.68 6.00 -37.40
C PHE A 118 31.34 4.61 -37.44
N GLY A 119 30.83 3.65 -38.19
CA GLY A 119 31.42 2.33 -38.35
C GLY A 119 31.56 1.56 -37.02
N ALA A 120 32.76 1.03 -36.79
CA ALA A 120 33.10 0.33 -35.54
C ALA A 120 33.14 1.25 -34.31
N ASP A 121 33.36 2.55 -34.50
CA ASP A 121 33.44 3.52 -33.42
C ASP A 121 32.06 3.98 -32.91
N THR A 122 30.97 3.47 -33.49
CA THR A 122 29.59 3.88 -33.14
C THR A 122 29.30 3.81 -31.64
N LEU A 123 29.71 2.75 -30.96
CA LEU A 123 29.47 2.58 -29.52
C LEU A 123 30.33 3.53 -28.69
N HIS A 124 31.56 3.78 -29.11
CA HIS A 124 32.42 4.78 -28.49
C HIS A 124 31.84 6.19 -28.62
N VAL A 125 31.28 6.53 -29.80
CA VAL A 125 30.60 7.81 -30.01
C VAL A 125 29.37 7.95 -29.14
N LEU A 126 28.54 6.89 -29.02
CA LEU A 126 27.38 6.89 -28.12
C LEU A 126 27.73 7.11 -26.65
N GLU A 127 28.89 6.55 -26.21
CA GLU A 127 29.33 6.64 -24.81
C GLU A 127 30.07 7.93 -24.48
N ASN A 128 30.94 8.40 -25.36
CA ASN A 128 31.90 9.46 -25.05
C ASN A 128 31.66 10.77 -25.83
N GLU A 129 31.03 10.69 -26.99
CA GLU A 129 30.81 11.84 -27.91
C GLU A 129 29.38 11.86 -28.48
N PRO A 130 28.31 11.72 -27.63
CA PRO A 130 26.94 11.51 -28.12
C PRO A 130 26.42 12.67 -28.97
N GLU A 131 26.95 13.89 -28.79
CA GLU A 131 26.54 15.06 -29.58
C GLU A 131 26.80 14.87 -31.09
N ARG A 132 27.76 14.01 -31.46
CA ARG A 132 28.04 13.70 -32.86
C ARG A 132 26.90 12.97 -33.56
N LEU A 133 25.96 12.37 -32.82
CA LEU A 133 24.74 11.80 -33.39
C LEU A 133 23.85 12.86 -34.03
N LEU A 134 24.01 14.15 -33.70
CA LEU A 134 23.31 15.24 -34.38
C LEU A 134 23.73 15.41 -35.85
N GLU A 135 24.89 14.84 -36.26
CA GLU A 135 25.32 14.79 -37.67
C GLU A 135 24.42 13.87 -38.51
N ILE A 136 23.61 13.01 -37.85
CA ILE A 136 22.76 12.03 -38.53
C ILE A 136 21.41 12.63 -38.88
N ARG A 137 21.04 12.54 -40.13
CA ARG A 137 19.74 13.04 -40.60
C ARG A 137 18.57 12.35 -39.88
N GLY A 138 17.75 13.13 -39.17
CA GLY A 138 16.59 12.67 -38.43
C GLY A 138 16.85 12.42 -36.94
N VAL A 139 18.02 12.81 -36.43
CA VAL A 139 18.32 12.90 -34.99
C VAL A 139 18.26 14.37 -34.59
N SER A 140 17.19 14.77 -33.93
CA SER A 140 17.06 16.10 -33.30
C SER A 140 17.67 16.09 -31.89
N LYS A 141 17.88 17.29 -31.28
CA LYS A 141 18.37 17.40 -29.89
C LYS A 141 17.50 16.62 -28.89
N ALA A 142 16.16 16.75 -29.01
CA ALA A 142 15.22 16.00 -28.15
C ALA A 142 15.33 14.48 -28.33
N LYS A 143 15.52 14.03 -29.59
CA LYS A 143 15.71 12.62 -29.89
C LYS A 143 17.07 12.11 -29.41
N LEU A 144 18.10 12.92 -29.44
CA LEU A 144 19.42 12.62 -28.89
C LEU A 144 19.34 12.41 -27.37
N GLU A 145 18.64 13.29 -26.66
CA GLU A 145 18.42 13.17 -25.21
C GLU A 145 17.68 11.86 -24.88
N GLU A 146 16.63 11.51 -25.65
CA GLU A 146 15.91 10.25 -25.48
C GLU A 146 16.81 9.02 -25.71
N ILE A 147 17.65 9.05 -26.75
CA ILE A 147 18.59 7.96 -27.07
C ILE A 147 19.61 7.78 -25.95
N ILE A 148 20.22 8.87 -25.47
CA ILE A 148 21.25 8.84 -24.42
C ILE A 148 20.64 8.34 -23.10
N ALA A 149 19.47 8.88 -22.73
CA ALA A 149 18.77 8.45 -21.51
C ALA A 149 18.45 6.96 -21.54
N SER A 150 17.89 6.47 -22.64
CA SER A 150 17.54 5.05 -22.79
C SER A 150 18.76 4.13 -22.85
N TYR A 151 19.84 4.55 -23.48
CA TYR A 151 21.09 3.80 -23.53
C TYR A 151 21.70 3.66 -22.13
N ASN A 152 21.79 4.77 -21.39
CA ASN A 152 22.34 4.78 -20.04
C ASN A 152 21.45 4.00 -19.04
N GLU A 153 20.13 4.13 -19.14
CA GLU A 153 19.17 3.36 -18.34
C GLU A 153 19.37 1.85 -18.54
N SER A 154 19.41 1.41 -19.80
CA SER A 154 19.58 -0.01 -20.15
C SER A 154 20.91 -0.58 -19.64
N ARG A 155 22.00 0.19 -19.72
CA ARG A 155 23.33 -0.20 -19.23
C ARG A 155 23.32 -0.29 -17.70
N THR A 156 22.85 0.74 -17.02
CA THR A 156 22.83 0.79 -15.55
C THR A 156 21.95 -0.30 -14.96
N LEU A 157 20.76 -0.56 -15.54
CA LEU A 157 19.88 -1.63 -15.09
C LEU A 157 20.54 -3.02 -15.22
N ARG A 158 21.26 -3.28 -16.30
CA ARG A 158 22.00 -4.52 -16.49
C ARG A 158 23.11 -4.68 -15.44
N ASP A 159 23.92 -3.64 -15.24
CA ASP A 159 25.01 -3.66 -14.27
C ASP A 159 24.48 -3.81 -12.83
N LEU A 160 23.34 -3.18 -12.53
CA LEU A 160 22.60 -3.38 -11.28
C LEU A 160 22.15 -4.82 -11.09
N MET A 161 21.58 -5.44 -12.12
CA MET A 161 21.11 -6.82 -12.02
C MET A 161 22.27 -7.79 -11.79
N LEU A 162 23.42 -7.55 -12.42
CA LEU A 162 24.63 -8.32 -12.19
C LEU A 162 25.14 -8.16 -10.75
N LEU A 163 25.23 -6.95 -10.26
CA LEU A 163 25.65 -6.65 -8.87
C LEU A 163 24.72 -7.28 -7.85
N LEU A 164 23.43 -7.31 -8.14
CA LEU A 164 22.36 -7.74 -7.24
C LEU A 164 21.94 -9.21 -7.46
N ALA A 165 22.59 -9.94 -8.38
CA ALA A 165 22.30 -11.36 -8.63
C ALA A 165 22.35 -12.24 -7.36
N PRO A 166 23.27 -12.05 -6.39
CA PRO A 166 23.27 -12.78 -5.12
C PRO A 166 21.99 -12.57 -4.28
N PHE A 167 21.30 -11.48 -4.49
CA PHE A 167 20.07 -11.10 -3.77
C PHE A 167 18.80 -11.67 -4.40
N GLN A 168 18.89 -12.39 -5.52
CA GLN A 168 17.77 -12.95 -6.28
C GLN A 168 16.68 -11.90 -6.58
N ILE A 169 17.12 -10.77 -7.11
CA ILE A 169 16.27 -9.61 -7.37
C ILE A 169 15.58 -9.74 -8.71
N THR A 170 14.29 -9.37 -8.76
CA THR A 170 13.54 -9.29 -10.01
C THR A 170 13.86 -8.00 -10.77
N PRO A 171 13.72 -7.96 -12.10
CA PRO A 171 13.90 -6.75 -12.89
C PRO A 171 13.08 -5.56 -12.40
N THR A 172 11.81 -5.81 -12.04
CA THR A 172 10.94 -4.76 -11.45
C THR A 172 11.55 -4.13 -10.19
N THR A 173 12.27 -4.92 -9.40
CA THR A 173 12.93 -4.43 -8.19
C THR A 173 14.22 -3.68 -8.54
N ALA A 174 14.96 -4.11 -9.57
CA ALA A 174 16.12 -3.37 -10.07
C ALA A 174 15.71 -2.01 -10.64
N THR A 175 14.57 -1.92 -11.33
CA THR A 175 13.99 -0.64 -11.77
C THR A 175 13.67 0.28 -10.59
N LYS A 176 13.05 -0.22 -9.51
CA LYS A 176 12.81 0.58 -8.29
C LYS A 176 14.10 1.09 -7.65
N ILE A 177 15.17 0.32 -7.69
CA ILE A 177 16.49 0.74 -7.20
C ILE A 177 17.05 1.85 -8.08
N TYR A 178 16.94 1.70 -9.39
CA TYR A 178 17.37 2.71 -10.36
C TYR A 178 16.56 4.01 -10.20
N ASP A 179 15.24 3.91 -10.06
CA ASP A 179 14.36 5.07 -9.83
C ASP A 179 14.72 5.84 -8.54
N HIS A 180 15.24 5.12 -7.54
CA HIS A 180 15.61 5.72 -6.25
C HIS A 180 17.01 6.35 -6.26
N PHE A 181 18.02 5.69 -6.85
CA PHE A 181 19.43 6.12 -6.81
C PHE A 181 19.94 6.70 -8.15
N GLY A 182 19.17 6.58 -9.22
CA GLY A 182 19.53 7.06 -10.55
C GLY A 182 20.72 6.31 -11.17
N ALA A 183 21.45 7.01 -12.04
CA ALA A 183 22.59 6.49 -12.78
C ALA A 183 23.76 6.01 -11.90
N HIS A 184 23.85 6.51 -10.67
CA HIS A 184 24.91 6.16 -9.71
C HIS A 184 24.57 4.95 -8.82
N SER A 185 23.45 4.29 -9.05
CA SER A 185 22.96 3.18 -8.21
C SER A 185 23.97 2.03 -8.09
N VAL A 186 24.70 1.71 -9.15
CA VAL A 186 25.74 0.64 -9.15
C VAL A 186 26.88 0.99 -8.19
N ASP A 187 27.39 2.20 -8.26
CA ASP A 187 28.53 2.66 -7.44
C ASP A 187 28.11 2.77 -5.96
N ILE A 188 26.95 3.36 -5.70
CA ILE A 188 26.39 3.49 -4.34
C ILE A 188 26.27 2.11 -3.68
N LEU A 189 25.73 1.13 -4.39
CA LEU A 189 25.50 -0.20 -3.83
C LEU A 189 26.76 -1.06 -3.77
N ARG A 190 27.75 -0.81 -4.62
CA ARG A 190 29.06 -1.45 -4.52
C ARG A 190 29.78 -1.00 -3.26
N ASP A 191 29.69 0.29 -2.95
CA ASP A 191 30.34 0.86 -1.78
C ASP A 191 29.57 0.55 -0.49
N ASN A 192 28.23 0.60 -0.53
CA ASN A 192 27.35 0.33 0.62
C ASN A 192 26.08 -0.45 0.24
N PRO A 193 26.11 -1.77 0.21
CA PRO A 193 24.91 -2.59 -0.11
C PRO A 193 23.75 -2.44 0.90
N PHE A 194 24.01 -1.90 2.10
CA PHE A 194 22.96 -1.63 3.10
C PHE A 194 22.07 -0.42 2.76
N GLU A 195 22.44 0.38 1.74
CA GLU A 195 21.54 1.41 1.18
C GLU A 195 20.24 0.79 0.62
N LEU A 196 20.28 -0.49 0.19
CA LEU A 196 19.08 -1.23 -0.18
C LEU A 196 18.01 -1.26 0.92
N CYS A 197 18.39 -1.15 2.19
CA CYS A 197 17.43 -1.15 3.31
C CYS A 197 16.49 0.07 3.30
N GLN A 198 16.77 1.11 2.52
CA GLN A 198 15.90 2.27 2.32
C GLN A 198 14.78 2.00 1.29
N ILE A 199 14.89 0.92 0.53
CA ILE A 199 13.94 0.58 -0.54
C ILE A 199 12.93 -0.45 -0.03
N SER A 200 11.65 -0.19 -0.25
CA SER A 200 10.57 -1.12 0.12
C SER A 200 10.79 -2.52 -0.52
N GLY A 201 10.76 -3.55 0.33
CA GLY A 201 11.00 -4.94 -0.07
C GLY A 201 12.40 -5.46 0.21
N PHE A 202 13.36 -4.59 0.62
CA PHE A 202 14.70 -4.99 1.07
C PHE A 202 14.85 -4.85 2.58
N GLY A 203 14.30 -5.80 3.33
CA GLY A 203 14.49 -5.81 4.77
C GLY A 203 15.96 -6.09 5.15
N PHE A 204 16.45 -5.42 6.20
CA PHE A 204 17.80 -5.57 6.74
C PHE A 204 18.24 -7.02 6.91
N LYS A 205 17.38 -7.89 7.43
CA LYS A 205 17.69 -9.32 7.65
C LYS A 205 18.13 -10.04 6.36
N ARG A 206 17.52 -9.69 5.22
CA ARG A 206 17.86 -10.29 3.93
C ARG A 206 19.20 -9.79 3.43
N VAL A 207 19.41 -8.48 3.44
CA VAL A 207 20.66 -7.86 3.02
C VAL A 207 21.81 -8.35 3.92
N ASP A 208 21.63 -8.31 5.24
CA ASP A 208 22.60 -8.75 6.23
C ASP A 208 22.99 -10.22 6.07
N ALA A 209 22.03 -11.11 5.82
CA ALA A 209 22.30 -12.52 5.62
C ALA A 209 23.20 -12.78 4.41
N ILE A 210 23.02 -12.01 3.32
CA ILE A 210 23.85 -12.14 2.10
C ILE A 210 25.23 -11.55 2.33
N MET A 211 25.31 -10.38 2.96
CA MET A 211 26.59 -9.71 3.22
C MET A 211 27.45 -10.51 4.19
N ARG A 212 26.86 -11.18 5.16
CA ARG A 212 27.59 -12.10 6.06
C ARG A 212 28.14 -13.33 5.31
N LYS A 213 27.41 -13.87 4.34
CA LYS A 213 27.92 -14.95 3.47
C LYS A 213 29.13 -14.50 2.63
N ASN A 214 29.18 -13.21 2.31
CA ASN A 214 30.28 -12.59 1.57
C ASN A 214 31.39 -12.05 2.50
N ASN A 215 31.44 -12.50 3.77
CA ASN A 215 32.44 -12.11 4.77
C ASN A 215 32.51 -10.58 5.05
N TRP A 216 31.39 -9.87 4.91
CA TRP A 216 31.34 -8.45 5.26
C TRP A 216 31.56 -8.26 6.76
N PRO A 217 32.32 -7.23 7.19
CA PRO A 217 32.61 -7.00 8.60
C PRO A 217 31.35 -6.79 9.44
N LEU A 218 31.20 -7.55 10.51
CA LEU A 218 30.00 -7.52 11.37
C LEU A 218 29.81 -6.19 12.10
N ASN A 219 30.92 -5.50 12.41
CA ASN A 219 30.95 -4.20 13.07
C ASN A 219 31.11 -3.02 12.10
N SER A 220 30.89 -3.25 10.79
CA SER A 220 30.93 -2.18 9.80
C SER A 220 29.93 -1.07 10.14
N PRO A 221 30.34 0.21 10.13
CA PRO A 221 29.42 1.33 10.32
C PRO A 221 28.25 1.33 9.34
N MET A 222 28.46 0.88 8.10
CA MET A 222 27.40 0.77 7.07
C MET A 222 26.33 -0.23 7.48
N ARG A 223 26.75 -1.40 8.00
CA ARG A 223 25.83 -2.41 8.54
C ARG A 223 25.02 -1.89 9.72
N ILE A 224 25.67 -1.17 10.64
CA ILE A 224 25.03 -0.58 11.82
C ILE A 224 24.03 0.50 11.39
N ARG A 225 24.39 1.39 10.43
CA ARG A 225 23.46 2.37 9.85
C ARG A 225 22.22 1.68 9.23
N GLY A 226 22.43 0.62 8.45
CA GLY A 226 21.34 -0.17 7.87
C GLY A 226 20.39 -0.75 8.92
N ALA A 227 20.92 -1.20 10.06
CA ALA A 227 20.12 -1.70 11.19
C ALA A 227 19.32 -0.58 11.88
N VAL A 228 19.90 0.61 12.07
CA VAL A 228 19.21 1.78 12.66
C VAL A 228 18.05 2.22 11.75
N PHE A 229 18.26 2.35 10.44
CA PHE A 229 17.20 2.65 9.50
C PHE A 229 16.10 1.58 9.52
N ALA A 230 16.48 0.30 9.52
CA ALA A 230 15.54 -0.80 9.56
C ALA A 230 14.74 -0.86 10.87
N ALA A 231 15.33 -0.47 12.00
CA ALA A 231 14.62 -0.37 13.28
C ALA A 231 13.54 0.72 13.22
N LEU A 232 13.89 1.90 12.71
CA LEU A 232 12.96 3.03 12.56
C LEU A 232 11.84 2.74 11.53
N GLU A 233 12.19 2.19 10.36
CA GLU A 233 11.18 1.79 9.36
C GLU A 233 10.31 0.62 9.83
N GLY A 234 10.88 -0.34 10.55
CA GLY A 234 10.14 -1.44 11.16
C GLY A 234 9.14 -0.95 12.20
N ALA A 235 9.55 -0.03 13.07
CA ALA A 235 8.67 0.59 14.06
C ALA A 235 7.50 1.34 13.39
N LYS A 236 7.77 2.01 12.28
CA LYS A 236 6.76 2.69 11.46
C LYS A 236 5.80 1.70 10.79
N GLY A 237 6.32 0.62 10.19
CA GLY A 237 5.53 -0.35 9.44
C GLY A 237 4.69 -1.28 10.33
N ASP A 238 5.31 -1.87 11.34
CA ASP A 238 4.67 -2.89 12.20
C ASP A 238 3.90 -2.27 13.38
N GLY A 239 4.45 -1.20 13.98
CA GLY A 239 3.88 -0.55 15.16
C GLY A 239 3.14 0.76 14.90
N GLY A 240 3.26 1.33 13.71
CA GLY A 240 2.71 2.65 13.38
C GLY A 240 3.36 3.81 14.15
N HIS A 241 4.56 3.58 14.73
CA HIS A 241 5.32 4.61 15.44
C HIS A 241 5.95 5.60 14.48
N LEU A 242 5.98 6.88 14.82
CA LEU A 242 6.69 7.91 14.03
C LEU A 242 8.15 8.05 14.46
N TYR A 243 8.48 7.66 15.70
CA TYR A 243 9.80 7.68 16.26
C TYR A 243 10.03 6.51 17.21
N LEU A 244 11.28 6.28 17.58
CA LEU A 244 11.68 5.46 18.72
C LEU A 244 12.40 6.34 19.74
N ASP A 245 12.16 6.10 21.04
CA ASP A 245 13.02 6.68 22.06
C ASP A 245 14.42 6.01 22.07
N ALA A 246 15.35 6.55 22.84
CA ALA A 246 16.74 6.08 22.85
C ALA A 246 16.85 4.59 23.26
N GLU A 247 16.06 4.15 24.22
CA GLU A 247 16.09 2.77 24.72
C GLU A 247 15.49 1.81 23.67
N GLN A 248 14.34 2.17 23.09
CA GLN A 248 13.69 1.43 22.02
C GLN A 248 14.60 1.31 20.80
N LEU A 249 15.20 2.41 20.33
CA LEU A 249 16.09 2.41 19.18
C LEU A 249 17.31 1.51 19.41
N ARG A 250 17.93 1.61 20.58
CA ARG A 250 19.05 0.73 20.97
C ARG A 250 18.64 -0.74 20.97
N LYS A 251 17.53 -1.07 21.62
CA LYS A 251 17.01 -2.43 21.75
C LYS A 251 16.73 -3.05 20.38
N GLU A 252 15.97 -2.36 19.54
CA GLU A 252 15.57 -2.87 18.21
C GLU A 252 16.78 -2.98 17.27
N SER A 253 17.67 -1.98 17.26
CA SER A 253 18.89 -2.01 16.42
C SER A 253 19.83 -3.15 16.86
N MET A 254 20.06 -3.33 18.16
CA MET A 254 20.87 -4.41 18.70
C MET A 254 20.26 -5.79 18.44
N ALA A 255 18.94 -5.90 18.50
CA ALA A 255 18.24 -7.13 18.14
C ALA A 255 18.45 -7.49 16.66
N LEU A 256 18.35 -6.52 15.76
CA LEU A 256 18.64 -6.73 14.34
C LEU A 256 20.09 -7.14 14.09
N LEU A 257 21.05 -6.45 14.71
CA LEU A 257 22.49 -6.69 14.53
C LEU A 257 22.95 -8.03 15.09
N ASN A 258 22.40 -8.49 16.20
CA ASN A 258 22.97 -9.58 17.00
C ASN A 258 22.13 -10.86 17.05
N SER A 259 20.85 -10.84 16.61
CA SER A 259 19.95 -12.00 16.69
C SER A 259 20.45 -13.26 15.97
N MET A 260 21.20 -13.08 14.89
CA MET A 260 21.72 -14.18 14.07
C MET A 260 23.22 -14.43 14.27
N ILE A 261 23.83 -13.88 15.32
CA ILE A 261 25.25 -14.04 15.63
C ILE A 261 25.40 -14.90 16.89
N PRO A 262 25.77 -16.20 16.74
CA PRO A 262 25.83 -17.13 17.85
C PRO A 262 27.00 -16.84 18.78
N VAL A 263 28.13 -16.31 18.27
CA VAL A 263 29.36 -16.08 19.03
C VAL A 263 29.32 -14.71 19.71
N PRO A 264 29.27 -14.65 21.07
CA PRO A 264 29.12 -13.37 21.78
C PRO A 264 30.24 -12.35 21.50
N GLN A 265 31.47 -12.82 21.29
CA GLN A 265 32.65 -11.95 21.03
C GLN A 265 32.55 -11.25 19.65
N MET A 266 31.78 -11.80 18.73
CA MET A 266 31.57 -11.23 17.38
C MET A 266 30.35 -10.29 17.32
N ARG A 267 29.60 -10.13 18.40
CA ARG A 267 28.44 -9.26 18.47
C ARG A 267 28.85 -7.78 18.49
N VAL A 268 28.06 -6.96 17.82
CA VAL A 268 28.21 -5.51 17.88
C VAL A 268 27.96 -5.04 19.32
N LYS A 269 28.82 -4.18 19.84
CA LYS A 269 28.72 -3.59 21.17
C LYS A 269 27.88 -2.30 21.13
N ALA A 270 27.32 -1.91 22.28
CA ALA A 270 26.53 -0.69 22.39
C ALA A 270 27.29 0.57 21.99
N ASP A 271 28.56 0.69 22.39
CA ASP A 271 29.39 1.84 22.07
C ASP A 271 29.56 2.04 20.54
N ASN A 272 29.66 0.95 19.78
CA ASN A 272 29.73 1.01 18.31
C ASN A 272 28.43 1.50 17.71
N LEU A 273 27.28 1.12 18.28
CA LEU A 273 25.97 1.59 17.84
C LEU A 273 25.79 3.07 18.13
N GLU A 274 26.11 3.52 19.35
CA GLU A 274 26.00 4.92 19.76
C GLU A 274 26.85 5.83 18.86
N ALA A 275 28.12 5.47 18.61
CA ALA A 275 29.02 6.23 17.76
C ALA A 275 28.46 6.38 16.33
N VAL A 276 27.79 5.34 15.80
CA VAL A 276 27.17 5.41 14.47
C VAL A 276 25.88 6.25 14.51
N ILE A 277 25.07 6.16 15.57
CA ILE A 277 23.88 7.00 15.74
C ILE A 277 24.29 8.48 15.78
N ASP A 278 25.33 8.83 16.54
CA ASP A 278 25.85 10.21 16.63
C ASP A 278 26.33 10.72 15.26
N ASP A 279 27.03 9.87 14.49
CA ASP A 279 27.46 10.22 13.15
C ASP A 279 26.24 10.40 12.19
N MET A 280 25.21 9.56 12.30
CA MET A 280 23.98 9.72 11.51
C MET A 280 23.23 11.01 11.85
N LEU A 281 23.24 11.45 13.10
CA LEU A 281 22.67 12.73 13.54
C LEU A 281 23.47 13.90 12.95
N LEU A 282 24.81 13.86 13.02
CA LEU A 282 25.68 14.87 12.46
C LEU A 282 25.52 15.01 10.95
N GLN A 283 25.31 13.89 10.25
CA GLN A 283 25.05 13.86 8.81
C GLN A 283 23.60 14.22 8.43
N GLY A 284 22.72 14.47 9.38
CA GLY A 284 21.31 14.74 9.13
C GLY A 284 20.54 13.56 8.51
N LYS A 285 21.01 12.32 8.69
CA LYS A 285 20.38 11.11 8.19
C LYS A 285 19.18 10.68 9.03
N ILE A 286 19.20 10.99 10.30
CA ILE A 286 18.12 10.86 11.27
C ILE A 286 18.02 12.15 12.09
N ILE A 287 16.89 12.36 12.76
CA ILE A 287 16.65 13.54 13.59
C ILE A 287 16.39 13.10 15.02
N ASN A 288 17.04 13.76 15.98
CA ASN A 288 16.71 13.66 17.40
C ASN A 288 15.91 14.90 17.81
N SER A 289 14.72 14.69 18.31
CA SER A 289 13.86 15.73 18.89
C SER A 289 13.50 15.35 20.33
N ASN A 290 14.22 15.94 21.31
CA ASN A 290 14.01 15.70 22.75
C ASN A 290 14.13 14.21 23.15
N GLY A 291 15.16 13.51 22.66
CA GLY A 291 15.38 12.08 22.95
C GLY A 291 14.57 11.11 22.06
N ASN A 292 13.78 11.63 21.14
CA ASN A 292 13.00 10.87 20.17
C ASN A 292 13.69 10.87 18.80
N TYR A 293 13.98 9.69 18.29
CA TYR A 293 14.73 9.51 17.04
C TYR A 293 13.78 9.20 15.88
N TYR A 294 13.90 9.99 14.83
CA TYR A 294 13.02 9.96 13.65
C TYR A 294 13.79 9.70 12.37
N LEU A 295 13.11 9.09 11.41
CA LEU A 295 13.48 9.27 10.00
C LEU A 295 13.18 10.70 9.57
N VAL A 296 14.04 11.29 8.75
CA VAL A 296 13.91 12.70 8.30
C VAL A 296 12.54 12.99 7.68
N LYS A 297 12.08 12.11 6.78
CA LYS A 297 10.76 12.24 6.14
C LYS A 297 9.60 12.19 7.15
N THR A 298 9.69 11.30 8.15
CA THR A 298 8.64 11.11 9.14
C THR A 298 8.55 12.31 10.07
N PHE A 299 9.71 12.85 10.48
CA PHE A 299 9.77 14.08 11.27
C PHE A 299 9.13 15.26 10.52
N ALA A 300 9.52 15.46 9.25
CA ALA A 300 8.98 16.54 8.43
C ALA A 300 7.46 16.43 8.27
N GLN A 301 6.94 15.22 8.08
CA GLN A 301 5.49 14.99 7.98
C GLN A 301 4.74 15.42 9.24
N GLU A 302 5.22 15.01 10.42
CA GLU A 302 4.60 15.37 11.69
C GLU A 302 4.73 16.88 11.98
N ASP A 303 5.91 17.46 11.75
CA ASP A 303 6.20 18.87 12.03
C ASP A 303 5.38 19.81 11.15
N GLU A 304 5.32 19.55 9.84
CA GLU A 304 4.54 20.34 8.89
C GLU A 304 3.03 20.22 9.16
N THR A 305 2.55 19.01 9.51
CA THR A 305 1.16 18.79 9.89
C THR A 305 0.80 19.62 11.13
N ALA A 306 1.62 19.55 12.18
CA ALA A 306 1.41 20.29 13.40
C ALA A 306 1.40 21.80 13.16
N ARG A 307 2.32 22.29 12.33
CA ARG A 307 2.44 23.71 11.96
C ARG A 307 1.21 24.19 11.18
N SER A 308 0.72 23.38 10.22
CA SER A 308 -0.46 23.71 9.43
C SER A 308 -1.73 23.75 10.29
N ILE A 309 -1.89 22.80 11.20
CA ILE A 309 -3.03 22.78 12.15
C ILE A 309 -2.94 23.98 13.12
N ALA A 310 -1.77 24.31 13.66
CA ALA A 310 -1.60 25.44 14.54
C ALA A 310 -1.96 26.78 13.85
N ARG A 311 -1.62 26.92 12.54
CA ARG A 311 -2.06 28.08 11.75
C ARG A 311 -3.57 28.16 11.64
N LEU A 312 -4.27 27.04 11.42
CA LEU A 312 -5.74 26.99 11.41
C LEU A 312 -6.33 27.45 12.74
N LEU A 313 -5.79 26.95 13.85
CA LEU A 313 -6.26 27.27 15.20
C LEU A 313 -6.00 28.73 15.64
N CYS A 314 -5.04 29.40 15.02
CA CYS A 314 -4.71 30.81 15.31
C CYS A 314 -5.41 31.81 14.38
N ARG A 315 -6.27 31.36 13.46
CA ARG A 315 -7.06 32.27 12.62
C ARG A 315 -8.10 33.03 13.45
N PRO A 316 -8.40 34.27 13.09
CA PRO A 316 -9.56 34.96 13.64
C PRO A 316 -10.84 34.29 13.14
N VAL A 317 -11.61 33.72 14.05
CA VAL A 317 -12.87 33.01 13.72
C VAL A 317 -14.04 33.93 13.89
N GLU A 318 -14.82 34.13 12.83
CA GLU A 318 -16.15 34.74 12.92
C GLU A 318 -17.11 33.75 13.58
N ARG A 319 -17.55 34.05 14.79
CA ARG A 319 -18.49 33.21 15.53
C ARG A 319 -19.90 33.52 15.08
N VAL A 320 -20.50 32.66 14.29
CA VAL A 320 -21.86 32.82 13.79
C VAL A 320 -22.82 32.04 14.69
N ASP A 321 -23.87 32.72 15.16
CA ASP A 321 -24.99 32.04 15.80
C ASP A 321 -25.93 31.48 14.71
N VAL A 322 -26.10 30.19 14.70
CA VAL A 322 -26.90 29.47 13.70
C VAL A 322 -28.20 28.90 14.27
N GLN A 323 -28.64 29.34 15.45
CA GLN A 323 -29.80 28.77 16.14
C GLN A 323 -31.09 28.81 15.30
N ASP A 324 -31.37 29.96 14.68
CA ASP A 324 -32.56 30.13 13.84
C ASP A 324 -32.47 29.30 12.55
N LEU A 325 -31.32 29.28 11.92
CA LEU A 325 -31.08 28.46 10.75
C LEU A 325 -31.22 26.98 11.08
N LEU A 326 -30.67 26.54 12.18
CA LEU A 326 -30.76 25.14 12.63
C LEU A 326 -32.22 24.75 12.92
N THR A 327 -33.01 25.65 13.53
CA THR A 327 -34.44 25.42 13.78
C THR A 327 -35.21 25.25 12.46
N ARG A 328 -34.89 26.07 11.45
CA ARG A 328 -35.46 25.93 10.10
C ARG A 328 -35.05 24.60 9.44
N VAL A 329 -33.77 24.23 9.50
CA VAL A 329 -33.25 23.00 8.94
C VAL A 329 -33.84 21.76 9.60
N ARG A 330 -34.02 21.76 10.93
CA ARG A 330 -34.70 20.67 11.66
C ARG A 330 -36.10 20.41 11.13
N ARG A 331 -36.90 21.47 10.92
CA ARG A 331 -38.23 21.35 10.33
C ARG A 331 -38.19 20.83 8.89
N GLN A 332 -37.23 21.31 8.08
CA GLN A 332 -37.09 20.91 6.68
C GLN A 332 -36.68 19.44 6.55
N LEU A 333 -35.78 18.96 7.39
CA LEU A 333 -35.31 17.58 7.38
C LEU A 333 -36.26 16.61 8.12
N GLY A 334 -37.23 17.12 8.90
CA GLY A 334 -38.11 16.32 9.71
C GLY A 334 -37.37 15.52 10.80
N VAL A 335 -36.28 16.06 11.34
CA VAL A 335 -35.45 15.38 12.34
C VAL A 335 -35.41 16.17 13.65
N GLU A 336 -35.43 15.42 14.76
CA GLU A 336 -35.09 15.96 16.07
C GLU A 336 -33.64 15.63 16.40
N LEU A 337 -32.87 16.66 16.74
CA LEU A 337 -31.49 16.53 17.18
C LEU A 337 -31.45 16.49 18.70
N SER A 338 -30.65 15.56 19.25
CA SER A 338 -30.36 15.59 20.69
C SER A 338 -29.56 16.82 21.10
N LEU A 339 -29.42 17.02 22.40
CA LEU A 339 -28.63 18.15 22.93
C LEU A 339 -27.20 18.10 22.38
N ARG A 340 -26.55 16.96 22.46
CA ARG A 340 -25.16 16.76 21.95
C ARG A 340 -25.04 16.95 20.43
N GLN A 341 -26.03 16.49 19.68
CA GLN A 341 -26.06 16.69 18.23
C GLN A 341 -26.25 18.17 17.88
N THR A 342 -27.07 18.89 18.65
CA THR A 342 -27.26 20.35 18.52
C THR A 342 -25.96 21.11 18.84
N GLU A 343 -25.29 20.77 19.94
CA GLU A 343 -23.99 21.33 20.33
C GLU A 343 -22.94 21.10 19.22
N ALA A 344 -22.90 19.90 18.60
CA ALA A 344 -22.00 19.58 17.52
C ALA A 344 -22.21 20.52 16.31
N VAL A 345 -23.46 20.82 15.92
CA VAL A 345 -23.72 21.76 14.84
C VAL A 345 -23.21 23.15 15.20
N HIS A 346 -23.54 23.67 16.38
CA HIS A 346 -23.06 25.00 16.81
C HIS A 346 -21.53 25.08 16.86
N MET A 347 -20.86 24.03 17.31
CA MET A 347 -19.39 23.95 17.39
C MET A 347 -18.73 24.19 16.03
N VAL A 348 -19.26 23.58 14.95
CA VAL A 348 -18.71 23.72 13.59
C VAL A 348 -18.72 25.19 13.12
N PHE A 349 -19.77 25.96 13.45
CA PHE A 349 -19.87 27.36 13.01
C PHE A 349 -19.11 28.34 13.90
N ARG A 350 -18.62 27.88 15.06
CA ARG A 350 -17.83 28.68 16.01
C ARG A 350 -16.34 28.45 15.93
N SER A 351 -15.89 27.55 15.04
CA SER A 351 -14.47 27.16 14.89
C SER A 351 -14.10 26.86 13.44
N ASP A 352 -12.83 27.02 13.09
CA ASP A 352 -12.33 26.69 11.75
C ASP A 352 -11.91 25.23 11.63
N LEU A 353 -11.54 24.58 12.73
CA LEU A 353 -11.30 23.14 12.83
C LEU A 353 -12.11 22.59 13.98
N SER A 354 -12.87 21.53 13.73
CA SER A 354 -13.73 20.88 14.72
C SER A 354 -13.79 19.37 14.50
N ILE A 355 -14.08 18.63 15.57
CA ILE A 355 -14.12 17.17 15.56
C ILE A 355 -15.46 16.68 16.13
N ILE A 356 -16.09 15.76 15.42
CA ILE A 356 -17.20 14.96 15.91
C ILE A 356 -16.76 13.50 16.00
N THR A 357 -16.78 12.94 17.19
CA THR A 357 -16.49 11.52 17.40
C THR A 357 -17.66 10.80 18.04
N GLY A 358 -17.79 9.51 17.83
CA GLY A 358 -18.83 8.69 18.43
C GLY A 358 -18.96 7.33 17.75
N SER A 359 -19.53 6.39 18.47
CA SER A 359 -19.77 5.02 18.01
C SER A 359 -20.69 4.97 16.78
N PRO A 360 -20.70 3.88 16.01
CA PRO A 360 -21.67 3.68 14.93
C PRO A 360 -23.11 3.74 15.47
N GLY A 361 -24.01 4.43 14.75
CA GLY A 361 -25.40 4.57 15.15
C GLY A 361 -25.73 5.75 16.08
N THR A 362 -24.75 6.57 16.46
CA THR A 362 -24.97 7.78 17.27
C THR A 362 -25.49 8.99 16.49
N GLY A 363 -25.80 8.80 15.20
CA GLY A 363 -26.39 9.86 14.38
C GLY A 363 -25.39 10.84 13.79
N LYS A 364 -24.09 10.49 13.66
CA LYS A 364 -23.07 11.30 12.97
C LYS A 364 -23.57 11.81 11.62
N THR A 365 -24.14 10.93 10.79
CA THR A 365 -24.68 11.28 9.47
C THR A 365 -25.84 12.29 9.54
N THR A 366 -26.68 12.22 10.57
CA THR A 366 -27.78 13.18 10.79
C THR A 366 -27.24 14.56 11.12
N VAL A 367 -26.20 14.62 11.97
CA VAL A 367 -25.50 15.87 12.29
C VAL A 367 -24.84 16.44 11.04
N LEU A 368 -24.18 15.61 10.22
CA LEU A 368 -23.57 16.06 8.95
C LEU A 368 -24.59 16.69 8.00
N LYS A 369 -25.77 16.07 7.84
CA LYS A 369 -26.86 16.65 7.04
C LYS A 369 -27.26 18.02 7.57
N ALA A 370 -27.43 18.15 8.87
CA ALA A 370 -27.79 19.42 9.49
C ALA A 370 -26.71 20.48 9.28
N VAL A 371 -25.43 20.15 9.45
CA VAL A 371 -24.31 21.05 9.19
C VAL A 371 -24.29 21.52 7.73
N ILE A 372 -24.43 20.58 6.76
CA ILE A 372 -24.44 20.89 5.33
C ILE A 372 -25.57 21.84 4.98
N GLU A 373 -26.80 21.55 5.43
CA GLU A 373 -27.98 22.40 5.12
C GLU A 373 -27.89 23.77 5.79
N VAL A 374 -27.42 23.86 7.04
CA VAL A 374 -27.14 25.14 7.69
C VAL A 374 -26.09 25.94 6.93
N PHE A 375 -25.01 25.29 6.49
CA PHE A 375 -23.95 25.97 5.74
C PHE A 375 -24.45 26.50 4.39
N LYS A 376 -25.23 25.72 3.63
CA LYS A 376 -25.87 26.18 2.38
C LYS A 376 -26.77 27.40 2.56
N LEU A 377 -27.49 27.47 3.68
CA LEU A 377 -28.31 28.61 3.98
C LEU A 377 -27.50 29.85 4.41
N LEU A 378 -26.41 29.64 5.12
CA LEU A 378 -25.53 30.69 5.62
C LEU A 378 -24.64 31.28 4.50
N LYS A 379 -24.08 30.40 3.64
CA LYS A 379 -23.10 30.73 2.60
C LYS A 379 -23.43 30.02 1.28
N PRO A 380 -24.48 30.44 0.58
CA PRO A 380 -25.00 29.72 -0.59
C PRO A 380 -24.07 29.73 -1.80
N SER A 381 -23.10 30.64 -1.86
CA SER A 381 -22.12 30.74 -2.95
C SER A 381 -20.82 29.96 -2.70
N GLU A 382 -20.60 29.46 -1.49
CA GLU A 382 -19.38 28.76 -1.14
C GLU A 382 -19.54 27.25 -1.36
N ASN A 383 -18.45 26.61 -1.85
CA ASN A 383 -18.41 25.16 -2.10
C ASN A 383 -18.28 24.37 -0.80
N ILE A 384 -18.92 23.19 -0.79
CA ILE A 384 -18.74 22.17 0.26
C ILE A 384 -18.03 20.98 -0.38
N LEU A 385 -16.89 20.56 0.18
CA LEU A 385 -16.17 19.35 -0.22
C LEU A 385 -16.39 18.25 0.81
N LEU A 386 -16.78 17.09 0.32
CA LEU A 386 -16.97 15.90 1.14
C LEU A 386 -15.90 14.87 0.80
N ALA A 387 -15.21 14.35 1.80
CA ALA A 387 -14.16 13.36 1.60
C ALA A 387 -14.20 12.25 2.65
N ALA A 388 -13.63 11.09 2.28
CA ALA A 388 -13.36 9.99 3.20
C ALA A 388 -12.08 9.26 2.78
N PRO A 389 -11.41 8.52 3.67
CA PRO A 389 -10.22 7.75 3.31
C PRO A 389 -10.47 6.64 2.27
N THR A 390 -11.67 6.06 2.25
CA THR A 390 -12.05 4.98 1.33
C THR A 390 -13.17 5.38 0.38
N GLY A 391 -13.18 4.78 -0.83
CA GLY A 391 -14.21 5.05 -1.83
C GLY A 391 -15.61 4.60 -1.40
N ARG A 392 -15.71 3.56 -0.59
CA ARG A 392 -16.99 3.10 -0.05
C ARG A 392 -17.57 4.09 0.97
N ALA A 393 -16.72 4.60 1.85
CA ALA A 393 -17.14 5.62 2.82
C ALA A 393 -17.56 6.91 2.13
N SER A 394 -16.81 7.37 1.10
CA SER A 394 -17.16 8.58 0.34
C SER A 394 -18.49 8.44 -0.41
N ARG A 395 -18.76 7.31 -1.06
CA ARG A 395 -20.06 7.05 -1.72
C ARG A 395 -21.21 7.02 -0.71
N ARG A 396 -21.03 6.32 0.40
CA ARG A 396 -22.02 6.26 1.46
C ARG A 396 -22.33 7.66 2.02
N MET A 397 -21.29 8.47 2.15
CA MET A 397 -21.43 9.88 2.56
C MET A 397 -22.25 10.65 1.52
N ALA A 398 -21.99 10.49 0.21
CA ALA A 398 -22.77 11.10 -0.87
C ALA A 398 -24.25 10.68 -0.82
N GLU A 399 -24.52 9.38 -0.77
CA GLU A 399 -25.87 8.82 -0.70
C GLU A 399 -26.63 9.32 0.54
N SER A 400 -25.95 9.33 1.67
CA SER A 400 -26.57 9.71 2.95
C SER A 400 -26.82 11.21 3.10
N THR A 401 -25.96 12.06 2.52
CA THR A 401 -26.09 13.53 2.60
C THR A 401 -26.85 14.15 1.43
N GLY A 402 -27.02 13.39 0.33
CA GLY A 402 -27.60 13.91 -0.91
C GLY A 402 -26.67 14.83 -1.70
N VAL A 403 -25.38 14.86 -1.37
CA VAL A 403 -24.35 15.67 -2.06
C VAL A 403 -23.51 14.77 -2.95
N ASN A 404 -23.62 14.96 -4.26
CA ASN A 404 -23.08 14.01 -5.27
C ASN A 404 -21.55 14.08 -5.47
N ASN A 405 -20.85 15.04 -4.88
CA ASN A 405 -19.42 15.29 -5.11
C ASN A 405 -18.50 14.78 -3.98
N ALA A 406 -18.92 13.78 -3.22
CA ALA A 406 -18.04 13.15 -2.24
C ALA A 406 -16.99 12.30 -2.94
N SER A 407 -15.73 12.43 -2.52
CA SER A 407 -14.58 11.73 -3.10
C SER A 407 -13.70 11.08 -2.03
N THR A 408 -12.73 10.26 -2.46
CA THR A 408 -11.69 9.84 -1.52
C THR A 408 -10.73 11.00 -1.24
N LEU A 409 -10.13 11.03 -0.05
CA LEU A 409 -9.08 12.02 0.27
C LEU A 409 -7.96 11.99 -0.76
N HIS A 410 -7.53 10.82 -1.22
CA HIS A 410 -6.54 10.69 -2.28
C HIS A 410 -6.98 11.36 -3.58
N SER A 411 -8.22 11.13 -4.00
CA SER A 411 -8.78 11.76 -5.20
C SER A 411 -8.94 13.27 -5.05
N LEU A 412 -9.42 13.73 -3.88
CA LEU A 412 -9.56 15.14 -3.56
C LEU A 412 -8.22 15.89 -3.66
N LEU A 413 -7.16 15.24 -3.17
CA LEU A 413 -5.80 15.77 -3.17
C LEU A 413 -5.05 15.53 -4.50
N GLY A 414 -5.67 14.85 -5.48
CA GLY A 414 -5.04 14.54 -6.77
C GLY A 414 -3.88 13.54 -6.67
N LEU A 415 -3.88 12.67 -5.64
CA LEU A 415 -2.85 11.67 -5.40
C LEU A 415 -3.17 10.41 -6.20
N PHE A 416 -2.29 10.02 -7.13
CA PHE A 416 -2.44 8.84 -7.97
C PHE A 416 -1.14 8.03 -8.01
N GLY A 417 -1.24 6.69 -8.05
CA GLY A 417 -0.10 5.78 -8.07
C GLY A 417 0.38 5.35 -6.67
N GLU A 418 1.31 4.39 -6.64
CA GLU A 418 1.86 3.85 -5.39
C GLU A 418 2.78 4.85 -4.66
N ASP A 419 3.43 5.74 -5.41
CA ASP A 419 4.40 6.71 -4.90
C ASP A 419 3.78 8.10 -4.61
N GLY A 420 2.43 8.22 -4.68
CA GLY A 420 1.76 9.49 -4.42
C GLY A 420 2.04 10.58 -5.45
N GLY A 421 2.27 10.19 -6.71
CA GLY A 421 2.46 11.12 -7.81
C GLY A 421 1.27 12.07 -7.97
N PHE A 422 1.52 13.36 -8.20
CA PHE A 422 0.49 14.39 -8.31
C PHE A 422 0.06 14.60 -9.76
N ARG A 423 -1.27 14.67 -10.01
CA ARG A 423 -1.82 15.27 -11.23
C ARG A 423 -2.05 16.77 -11.11
N LYS A 424 -2.22 17.28 -9.87
CA LYS A 424 -2.29 18.71 -9.55
C LYS A 424 -0.97 19.12 -8.91
N GLY A 425 -0.54 20.37 -9.11
CA GLY A 425 0.66 20.91 -8.48
C GLY A 425 0.59 20.80 -6.96
N GLU A 426 1.75 20.64 -6.30
CA GLU A 426 1.83 20.54 -4.83
C GLU A 426 1.24 21.77 -4.11
N GLU A 427 1.04 22.89 -4.83
CA GLU A 427 0.58 24.17 -4.31
C GLU A 427 -0.92 24.43 -4.45
N ASP A 428 -1.69 23.53 -5.09
CA ASP A 428 -3.12 23.74 -5.30
C ASP A 428 -3.90 23.63 -3.99
N MET A 429 -4.33 24.79 -3.49
CA MET A 429 -5.18 24.88 -2.29
C MET A 429 -6.59 24.31 -2.58
N LEU A 430 -7.20 23.73 -1.56
CA LEU A 430 -8.58 23.27 -1.64
C LEU A 430 -9.53 24.48 -1.57
N ASP A 431 -10.20 24.77 -2.67
CA ASP A 431 -11.12 25.89 -2.79
C ASP A 431 -12.53 25.48 -2.31
N ALA A 432 -12.78 25.71 -1.02
CA ALA A 432 -14.05 25.41 -0.38
C ALA A 432 -14.26 26.28 0.87
N GLY A 433 -15.52 26.61 1.17
CA GLY A 433 -15.87 27.22 2.44
C GLY A 433 -15.97 26.21 3.58
N LEU A 434 -16.32 24.96 3.27
CA LEU A 434 -16.40 23.86 4.23
C LEU A 434 -15.87 22.57 3.64
N ILE A 435 -14.97 21.91 4.37
CA ILE A 435 -14.50 20.55 4.05
C ILE A 435 -14.93 19.63 5.19
N ILE A 436 -15.61 18.55 4.85
CA ILE A 436 -15.99 17.50 5.80
C ILE A 436 -15.24 16.22 5.45
N VAL A 437 -14.52 15.65 6.42
CA VAL A 437 -13.82 14.38 6.28
C VAL A 437 -14.45 13.36 7.21
N ASP A 438 -15.12 12.35 6.66
CA ASP A 438 -15.67 11.22 7.43
C ASP A 438 -14.66 10.08 7.54
N GLU A 439 -14.85 9.16 8.50
CA GLU A 439 -13.94 8.06 8.83
C GLU A 439 -12.50 8.55 9.08
N SER A 440 -12.34 9.71 9.73
CA SER A 440 -11.04 10.37 9.96
C SER A 440 -10.08 9.55 10.83
N SER A 441 -10.56 8.56 11.59
CA SER A 441 -9.73 7.60 12.32
C SER A 441 -8.79 6.77 11.43
N MET A 442 -9.08 6.68 10.13
CA MET A 442 -8.24 6.00 9.15
C MET A 442 -7.14 6.89 8.54
N MET A 443 -7.10 8.19 8.89
CA MET A 443 -6.11 9.13 8.37
C MET A 443 -4.76 8.92 9.06
N ASP A 444 -3.72 8.55 8.29
CA ASP A 444 -2.35 8.46 8.78
C ASP A 444 -1.60 9.81 8.69
N MET A 445 -0.38 9.87 9.21
CA MET A 445 0.41 11.09 9.24
C MET A 445 0.77 11.62 7.85
N TRP A 446 1.04 10.74 6.90
CA TRP A 446 1.36 11.15 5.53
C TRP A 446 0.16 11.84 4.86
N LEU A 447 -1.03 11.21 4.96
CA LEU A 447 -2.27 11.75 4.38
C LEU A 447 -2.71 13.04 5.11
N ALA A 448 -2.53 13.10 6.43
CA ALA A 448 -2.78 14.29 7.22
C ALA A 448 -1.91 15.48 6.77
N ARG A 449 -0.61 15.25 6.56
CA ARG A 449 0.27 16.28 5.99
C ARG A 449 -0.25 16.78 4.65
N GLN A 450 -0.57 15.88 3.72
CA GLN A 450 -1.07 16.25 2.40
C GLN A 450 -2.38 17.03 2.47
N PHE A 451 -3.24 16.70 3.41
CA PHE A 451 -4.52 17.36 3.61
C PHE A 451 -4.38 18.74 4.25
N PHE A 452 -3.77 18.83 5.43
CA PHE A 452 -3.70 20.08 6.19
C PHE A 452 -2.82 21.15 5.54
N SER A 453 -1.82 20.77 4.75
CA SER A 453 -0.98 21.72 4.00
C SER A 453 -1.74 22.47 2.90
N ARG A 454 -2.91 21.96 2.47
CA ARG A 454 -3.69 22.50 1.35
C ARG A 454 -5.00 23.16 1.77
N ILE A 455 -5.23 23.36 3.06
CA ILE A 455 -6.43 24.02 3.55
C ILE A 455 -6.36 25.51 3.26
N GLY A 456 -7.31 26.02 2.46
CA GLY A 456 -7.44 27.41 2.09
C GLY A 456 -7.63 28.37 3.29
N PRO A 457 -7.38 29.67 3.13
CA PRO A 457 -7.39 30.63 4.24
C PRO A 457 -8.76 30.80 4.90
N ASN A 458 -9.85 30.62 4.16
CA ASN A 458 -11.23 30.81 4.64
C ASN A 458 -12.01 29.51 4.78
N THR A 459 -11.33 28.38 4.69
CA THR A 459 -11.93 27.05 4.72
C THR A 459 -12.12 26.55 6.14
N LYS A 460 -13.35 26.17 6.49
CA LYS A 460 -13.68 25.43 7.71
C LYS A 460 -13.47 23.93 7.49
N VAL A 461 -12.97 23.24 8.50
CA VAL A 461 -12.70 21.79 8.45
C VAL A 461 -13.48 21.10 9.57
N LEU A 462 -14.27 20.10 9.20
CA LEU A 462 -14.93 19.19 10.12
C LEU A 462 -14.39 17.78 9.92
N LEU A 463 -13.76 17.23 10.95
CA LEU A 463 -13.34 15.84 10.99
C LEU A 463 -14.39 15.00 11.73
N VAL A 464 -14.80 13.89 11.13
CA VAL A 464 -15.77 12.98 11.71
C VAL A 464 -15.17 11.57 11.75
N GLY A 465 -15.37 10.87 12.87
CA GLY A 465 -14.79 9.54 13.00
C GLY A 465 -15.27 8.83 14.27
N ASP A 466 -14.60 7.75 14.58
CA ASP A 466 -14.80 6.97 15.79
C ASP A 466 -13.42 6.65 16.37
N ALA A 467 -13.09 7.26 17.51
CA ALA A 467 -11.78 7.13 18.15
C ALA A 467 -11.50 5.73 18.73
N ASP A 468 -12.54 4.91 18.89
CA ASP A 468 -12.45 3.55 19.45
C ASP A 468 -12.27 2.46 18.38
N GLN A 469 -12.45 2.82 17.09
CA GLN A 469 -12.18 1.91 15.98
C GLN A 469 -10.67 1.70 15.76
N LEU A 470 -10.34 0.74 14.90
CA LEU A 470 -8.97 0.51 14.47
C LEU A 470 -8.31 1.79 13.97
N GLN A 471 -7.10 2.02 14.43
CA GLN A 471 -6.24 3.10 13.97
C GLN A 471 -5.93 2.97 12.47
N SER A 472 -5.38 4.03 11.87
CA SER A 472 -4.90 4.02 10.48
C SER A 472 -3.91 2.89 10.24
N VAL A 473 -3.89 2.33 9.02
CA VAL A 473 -2.88 1.32 8.64
C VAL A 473 -1.48 1.96 8.59
N GLY A 474 -1.38 3.20 8.08
CA GLY A 474 -0.14 3.96 8.10
C GLY A 474 0.23 4.50 9.48
N ALA A 475 1.44 5.01 9.61
CA ALA A 475 2.00 5.47 10.89
C ALA A 475 1.36 6.76 11.41
N GLY A 476 1.36 6.90 12.72
CA GLY A 476 0.74 7.98 13.46
C GLY A 476 -0.68 7.63 13.91
N ASP A 477 -1.20 8.37 14.88
CA ASP A 477 -2.58 8.30 15.38
C ASP A 477 -3.21 9.70 15.36
N VAL A 478 -3.34 10.23 14.15
CA VAL A 478 -3.70 11.64 13.94
C VAL A 478 -5.02 11.99 14.62
N PHE A 479 -6.08 11.21 14.39
CA PHE A 479 -7.41 11.55 14.88
C PHE A 479 -7.48 11.59 16.42
N ARG A 480 -6.87 10.61 17.08
CA ARG A 480 -6.79 10.55 18.54
C ARG A 480 -5.92 11.67 19.11
N GLU A 481 -4.76 11.92 18.51
CA GLU A 481 -3.87 13.02 18.93
C GLU A 481 -4.55 14.41 18.82
N LEU A 482 -5.37 14.61 17.78
CA LEU A 482 -6.15 15.83 17.63
C LEU A 482 -7.24 15.97 18.70
N ILE A 483 -7.84 14.87 19.14
CA ILE A 483 -8.81 14.84 20.25
C ILE A 483 -8.11 15.13 21.57
N ASP A 484 -7.01 14.39 21.84
CA ASP A 484 -6.31 14.39 23.12
C ASP A 484 -5.52 15.68 23.37
N CYS A 485 -5.12 16.42 22.32
CA CYS A 485 -4.38 17.68 22.48
C CYS A 485 -5.18 18.80 23.20
N GLY A 486 -6.50 18.69 23.26
CA GLY A 486 -7.39 19.63 23.98
C GLY A 486 -7.48 21.03 23.39
N LEU A 487 -6.89 21.29 22.21
CA LEU A 487 -6.86 22.58 21.55
C LEU A 487 -7.96 22.74 20.50
N ILE A 488 -8.51 21.64 20.04
CA ILE A 488 -9.54 21.58 18.99
C ILE A 488 -10.87 21.30 19.65
N PRO A 489 -11.95 22.02 19.31
CA PRO A 489 -13.28 21.71 19.79
C PRO A 489 -13.74 20.32 19.35
N VAL A 490 -14.15 19.49 20.32
CA VAL A 490 -14.58 18.10 20.12
C VAL A 490 -15.98 17.90 20.69
N THR A 491 -16.88 17.32 19.92
CA THR A 491 -18.16 16.82 20.43
C THR A 491 -18.19 15.30 20.34
N VAL A 492 -18.40 14.65 21.49
CA VAL A 492 -18.57 13.21 21.59
C VAL A 492 -20.05 12.87 21.57
N LEU A 493 -20.49 12.12 20.55
CA LEU A 493 -21.86 11.62 20.43
C LEU A 493 -21.94 10.24 21.08
N ASN A 494 -22.65 10.14 22.18
CA ASN A 494 -22.76 8.95 23.02
C ASN A 494 -24.18 8.31 23.04
N GLU A 495 -25.18 8.98 22.48
CA GLU A 495 -26.53 8.46 22.38
C GLU A 495 -26.71 7.62 21.12
N ILE A 496 -27.20 6.39 21.25
CA ILE A 496 -27.36 5.43 20.14
C ILE A 496 -28.81 5.50 19.62
N PHE A 497 -28.98 5.90 18.35
CA PHE A 497 -30.28 6.07 17.68
C PHE A 497 -30.59 4.99 16.63
N ARG A 498 -29.55 4.29 16.11
CA ARG A 498 -29.64 3.46 14.89
C ARG A 498 -30.25 2.09 15.12
N GLN A 499 -30.13 1.58 16.31
CA GLN A 499 -30.62 0.26 16.67
C GLN A 499 -31.82 0.41 17.59
N LYS A 500 -32.78 -0.52 17.53
CA LYS A 500 -33.83 -0.57 18.54
C LYS A 500 -33.20 -0.42 19.91
N LYS A 501 -33.83 0.29 20.84
CA LYS A 501 -33.32 0.53 22.21
C LYS A 501 -32.77 -0.73 22.90
N ASP A 502 -33.07 -1.91 22.38
CA ASP A 502 -32.71 -3.23 22.92
C ASP A 502 -31.61 -3.96 22.11
N SER A 503 -30.86 -3.30 21.20
CA SER A 503 -29.81 -3.99 20.42
C SER A 503 -28.60 -4.37 21.26
N LEU A 504 -28.37 -5.66 21.37
CA LEU A 504 -27.22 -6.22 22.08
C LEU A 504 -25.89 -5.91 21.38
N ILE A 505 -25.89 -5.69 20.06
CA ILE A 505 -24.68 -5.30 19.31
C ILE A 505 -24.12 -4.00 19.87
N ALA A 506 -24.94 -2.97 19.96
CA ALA A 506 -24.51 -1.66 20.45
C ALA A 506 -24.13 -1.69 21.92
N TYR A 507 -24.92 -2.41 22.73
CA TYR A 507 -24.64 -2.58 24.14
C TYR A 507 -23.31 -3.30 24.42
N ASN A 508 -23.07 -4.40 23.71
CA ASN A 508 -21.82 -5.16 23.81
C ASN A 508 -20.63 -4.38 23.25
N ALA A 509 -20.81 -3.59 22.19
CA ALA A 509 -19.78 -2.69 21.68
C ALA A 509 -19.33 -1.67 22.75
N GLN A 510 -20.30 -1.08 23.46
CA GLN A 510 -19.99 -0.16 24.55
C GLN A 510 -19.25 -0.86 25.71
N LYS A 511 -19.65 -2.10 26.04
CA LYS A 511 -18.93 -2.90 27.04
C LYS A 511 -17.49 -3.18 26.65
N ILE A 512 -17.22 -3.52 25.37
CA ILE A 512 -15.87 -3.72 24.88
C ILE A 512 -15.03 -2.46 25.08
N ASN A 513 -15.54 -1.29 24.72
CA ASN A 513 -14.83 -0.02 24.90
C ASN A 513 -14.55 0.28 26.37
N ASN A 514 -15.48 -0.05 27.26
CA ASN A 514 -15.35 0.13 28.69
C ASN A 514 -14.54 -0.98 29.40
N ASN A 515 -13.87 -1.87 28.64
CA ASN A 515 -13.12 -3.00 29.20
C ASN A 515 -13.98 -3.95 30.06
N ASP A 516 -15.29 -4.05 29.78
CA ASP A 516 -16.25 -4.88 30.48
C ASP A 516 -16.57 -6.17 29.68
N THR A 517 -16.42 -7.32 30.29
CA THR A 517 -16.66 -8.64 29.70
C THR A 517 -18.02 -9.25 30.01
N GLY A 518 -18.88 -8.52 30.71
CA GLY A 518 -20.25 -8.95 31.04
C GLY A 518 -21.20 -8.89 29.85
N PHE A 519 -20.95 -9.65 28.77
CA PHE A 519 -21.73 -9.61 27.52
C PHE A 519 -23.13 -10.21 27.66
N PHE A 520 -24.05 -9.67 26.88
CA PHE A 520 -25.38 -10.21 26.70
C PHE A 520 -25.48 -10.93 25.35
N TYR A 521 -26.13 -12.07 25.35
CA TYR A 521 -26.34 -12.90 24.18
C TYR A 521 -27.83 -13.02 23.88
N GLY A 522 -28.20 -12.98 22.64
CA GLY A 522 -29.59 -13.05 22.17
C GLY A 522 -29.66 -13.13 20.64
N ASN A 523 -30.79 -12.75 20.06
CA ASN A 523 -31.08 -12.95 18.65
C ASN A 523 -30.12 -12.21 17.69
N ASP A 524 -29.65 -11.03 18.07
CA ASP A 524 -28.78 -10.17 17.26
C ASP A 524 -27.28 -10.28 17.64
N PHE A 525 -26.96 -10.97 18.76
CA PHE A 525 -25.58 -11.19 19.19
C PHE A 525 -25.41 -12.62 19.72
N THR A 526 -24.90 -13.50 18.89
CA THR A 526 -24.84 -14.95 19.16
C THR A 526 -23.42 -15.49 19.16
N VAL A 527 -23.20 -16.59 19.86
CA VAL A 527 -21.93 -17.32 19.90
C VAL A 527 -22.14 -18.76 19.49
N CYS A 528 -21.37 -19.21 18.49
CA CYS A 528 -21.21 -20.60 18.13
C CYS A 528 -19.86 -21.09 18.68
N LYS A 529 -19.88 -21.92 19.72
CA LYS A 529 -18.66 -22.43 20.34
C LYS A 529 -18.04 -23.53 19.48
N CYS A 530 -16.72 -23.51 19.33
CA CYS A 530 -15.92 -24.57 18.70
C CYS A 530 -14.55 -24.70 19.36
N ALA A 531 -13.97 -25.90 19.26
CA ALA A 531 -12.75 -26.26 19.96
C ALA A 531 -11.48 -25.85 19.19
N ASN A 532 -11.52 -25.96 17.86
CA ASN A 532 -10.37 -25.73 16.99
C ASN A 532 -10.74 -24.90 15.74
N GLN A 533 -9.77 -24.62 14.90
CA GLN A 533 -9.96 -23.78 13.72
C GLN A 533 -10.65 -24.50 12.55
N GLU A 534 -10.54 -25.83 12.46
CA GLU A 534 -11.17 -26.65 11.44
C GLU A 534 -12.68 -26.70 11.67
N GLU A 535 -13.10 -26.95 12.91
CA GLU A 535 -14.50 -26.90 13.34
C GLU A 535 -15.08 -25.48 13.17
N ALA A 536 -14.30 -24.45 13.48
CA ALA A 536 -14.71 -23.07 13.28
C ALA A 536 -14.92 -22.75 11.79
N ALA A 537 -14.05 -23.23 10.91
CA ALA A 537 -14.20 -23.05 9.46
C ALA A 537 -15.45 -23.74 8.92
N GLU A 538 -15.78 -24.93 9.42
CA GLU A 538 -16.99 -25.64 9.07
C GLU A 538 -18.25 -24.90 9.55
N HIS A 539 -18.27 -24.46 10.79
CA HIS A 539 -19.38 -23.66 11.33
C HIS A 539 -19.55 -22.34 10.59
N LEU A 540 -18.45 -21.64 10.27
CA LEU A 540 -18.50 -20.40 9.49
C LEU A 540 -19.15 -20.62 8.11
N ARG A 541 -18.79 -21.70 7.40
CA ARG A 541 -19.40 -22.06 6.11
C ARG A 541 -20.89 -22.31 6.23
N ASN A 542 -21.29 -23.16 7.18
CA ASN A 542 -22.69 -23.55 7.38
C ASN A 542 -23.56 -22.36 7.81
N LEU A 543 -23.05 -21.55 8.75
CA LEU A 543 -23.71 -20.33 9.22
C LEU A 543 -23.80 -19.29 8.11
N TYR A 544 -22.73 -19.10 7.33
CA TYR A 544 -22.73 -18.18 6.20
C TYR A 544 -23.82 -18.53 5.20
N LEU A 545 -23.92 -19.80 4.79
CA LEU A 545 -24.99 -20.29 3.90
C LEU A 545 -26.38 -20.04 4.47
N ALA A 546 -26.60 -20.33 5.75
CA ALA A 546 -27.87 -20.11 6.41
C ALA A 546 -28.25 -18.61 6.40
N GLN A 547 -27.30 -17.72 6.68
CA GLN A 547 -27.54 -16.28 6.67
C GLN A 547 -27.73 -15.74 5.24
N VAL A 548 -26.98 -16.24 4.26
CA VAL A 548 -27.13 -15.84 2.83
C VAL A 548 -28.53 -16.20 2.30
N LYS A 549 -29.10 -17.34 2.68
CA LYS A 549 -30.48 -17.70 2.31
C LYS A 549 -31.52 -16.71 2.83
N GLN A 550 -31.26 -16.09 3.97
CA GLN A 550 -32.19 -15.14 4.60
C GLN A 550 -31.95 -13.69 4.17
N TYR A 551 -30.70 -13.26 4.04
CA TYR A 551 -30.35 -11.85 3.85
C TYR A 551 -29.81 -11.54 2.44
N GLY A 552 -29.35 -12.54 1.70
CA GLY A 552 -28.64 -12.35 0.43
C GLY A 552 -27.10 -12.28 0.61
N VAL A 553 -26.37 -12.64 -0.44
CA VAL A 553 -24.91 -12.74 -0.43
C VAL A 553 -24.21 -11.39 -0.27
N ASP A 554 -24.84 -10.30 -0.72
CA ASP A 554 -24.37 -8.93 -0.62
C ASP A 554 -24.38 -8.37 0.80
N ARG A 555 -25.29 -8.90 1.67
CA ARG A 555 -25.54 -8.39 3.02
C ARG A 555 -24.86 -9.18 4.13
N VAL A 556 -24.28 -10.35 3.81
CA VAL A 556 -23.58 -11.21 4.77
C VAL A 556 -22.09 -11.16 4.54
N GLN A 557 -21.30 -10.99 5.60
CA GLN A 557 -19.86 -10.89 5.51
C GLN A 557 -19.16 -11.67 6.62
N ILE A 558 -18.11 -12.43 6.27
CA ILE A 558 -17.16 -12.94 7.26
C ILE A 558 -16.02 -11.95 7.37
N LEU A 559 -15.69 -11.59 8.62
CA LEU A 559 -14.54 -10.74 8.94
C LEU A 559 -13.51 -11.57 9.69
N SER A 560 -12.37 -11.90 9.08
CA SER A 560 -11.34 -12.70 9.74
C SER A 560 -10.12 -11.83 10.12
N PRO A 561 -9.49 -12.09 11.28
CA PRO A 561 -8.24 -11.43 11.66
C PRO A 561 -7.05 -11.77 10.76
N PHE A 562 -7.04 -12.98 10.15
CA PHE A 562 -5.93 -13.48 9.32
C PHE A 562 -6.31 -13.62 7.85
N ARG A 563 -5.35 -13.24 6.96
CA ARG A 563 -5.53 -13.37 5.52
C ARG A 563 -5.29 -14.80 5.02
N SER A 564 -4.12 -15.37 5.28
CA SER A 564 -3.66 -16.60 4.61
C SER A 564 -3.33 -17.77 5.53
N THR A 565 -3.31 -17.58 6.86
CA THR A 565 -2.84 -18.61 7.79
C THR A 565 -4.00 -19.29 8.51
N GLY A 566 -4.16 -20.60 8.33
CA GLY A 566 -5.14 -21.45 9.01
C GLY A 566 -6.47 -21.60 8.28
N ALA A 567 -7.25 -22.60 8.68
CA ALA A 567 -8.52 -22.97 8.02
C ALA A 567 -9.60 -21.88 8.05
N ALA A 568 -9.59 -21.01 9.08
CA ALA A 568 -10.50 -19.87 9.21
C ALA A 568 -9.88 -18.54 8.67
N SER A 569 -8.86 -18.62 7.80
CA SER A 569 -8.29 -17.47 7.11
C SER A 569 -9.19 -17.00 5.96
N VAL A 570 -9.01 -15.74 5.54
CA VAL A 570 -9.77 -15.14 4.43
C VAL A 570 -9.64 -15.97 3.16
N ASP A 571 -8.42 -16.34 2.78
CA ASP A 571 -8.15 -17.05 1.52
C ASP A 571 -8.84 -18.43 1.51
N GLN A 572 -8.71 -19.23 2.58
CA GLN A 572 -9.32 -20.54 2.70
C GLN A 572 -10.86 -20.49 2.77
N LEU A 573 -11.40 -19.51 3.49
CA LEU A 573 -12.85 -19.32 3.59
C LEU A 573 -13.44 -18.85 2.25
N ASN A 574 -12.77 -17.99 1.51
CA ASN A 574 -13.23 -17.53 0.20
C ASN A 574 -13.36 -18.68 -0.80
N GLU A 575 -12.35 -19.54 -0.89
CA GLU A 575 -12.39 -20.71 -1.76
C GLU A 575 -13.51 -21.68 -1.36
N ALA A 576 -13.59 -22.02 -0.08
CA ALA A 576 -14.57 -22.98 0.43
C ALA A 576 -16.02 -22.48 0.32
N ILE A 577 -16.26 -21.18 0.56
CA ILE A 577 -17.59 -20.57 0.48
C ILE A 577 -18.03 -20.40 -0.96
N ARG A 578 -17.10 -20.03 -1.88
CA ARG A 578 -17.40 -19.93 -3.30
C ARG A 578 -18.02 -21.23 -3.82
N GLU A 579 -17.40 -22.38 -3.52
CA GLU A 579 -17.92 -23.69 -3.96
C GLU A 579 -19.34 -23.99 -3.46
N LEU A 580 -19.74 -23.39 -2.34
CA LEU A 580 -21.06 -23.58 -1.75
C LEU A 580 -22.12 -22.58 -2.26
N VAL A 581 -21.69 -21.33 -2.56
CA VAL A 581 -22.60 -20.22 -2.93
C VAL A 581 -22.67 -20.06 -4.45
N ASN A 582 -21.54 -20.26 -5.13
CA ASN A 582 -21.37 -20.15 -6.57
C ASN A 582 -20.60 -21.38 -7.09
N PRO A 583 -21.20 -22.59 -7.06
CA PRO A 583 -20.51 -23.81 -7.49
C PRO A 583 -20.13 -23.74 -8.97
N GLN A 584 -19.12 -24.53 -9.34
CA GLN A 584 -18.67 -24.62 -10.72
C GLN A 584 -19.81 -25.14 -11.62
N THR A 585 -20.00 -24.45 -12.73
CA THR A 585 -20.94 -24.83 -13.79
C THR A 585 -20.16 -25.40 -14.99
N GLU A 586 -20.87 -25.64 -16.11
CA GLU A 586 -20.22 -26.05 -17.37
C GLU A 586 -19.31 -24.96 -17.97
N GLU A 587 -19.47 -23.70 -17.57
CA GLU A 587 -18.62 -22.61 -17.98
C GLU A 587 -17.26 -22.69 -17.29
N ALA A 588 -16.18 -22.52 -18.06
CA ALA A 588 -14.82 -22.58 -17.53
C ALA A 588 -14.51 -21.39 -16.62
N ASP A 589 -13.88 -21.68 -15.49
CA ASP A 589 -13.34 -20.65 -14.61
C ASP A 589 -12.29 -19.80 -15.33
N LEU A 590 -12.34 -18.48 -15.14
CA LEU A 590 -11.33 -17.55 -15.66
C LEU A 590 -10.12 -17.54 -14.73
N LYS A 591 -8.97 -17.98 -15.22
CA LYS A 591 -7.71 -17.97 -14.49
C LYS A 591 -7.00 -16.63 -14.62
N VAL A 592 -6.69 -15.98 -13.49
CA VAL A 592 -5.91 -14.75 -13.39
C VAL A 592 -4.79 -14.95 -12.37
N GLY A 593 -3.57 -15.11 -12.83
CA GLY A 593 -2.43 -15.46 -11.95
C GLY A 593 -2.63 -16.80 -11.27
N SER A 594 -2.72 -16.81 -9.95
CA SER A 594 -3.02 -17.99 -9.13
C SER A 594 -4.50 -18.14 -8.76
N LEU A 595 -5.32 -17.16 -9.06
CA LEU A 595 -6.73 -17.11 -8.69
C LEU A 595 -7.61 -17.57 -9.86
N TYR A 596 -8.77 -18.14 -9.53
CA TYR A 596 -9.83 -18.50 -10.46
C TYR A 596 -11.09 -17.70 -10.13
N PHE A 597 -11.77 -17.20 -11.16
CA PHE A 597 -12.99 -16.42 -11.02
C PHE A 597 -14.13 -17.02 -11.84
N ARG A 598 -15.37 -16.85 -11.36
CA ARG A 598 -16.62 -17.30 -11.99
C ARG A 598 -17.57 -16.12 -12.16
N VAL A 599 -18.45 -16.22 -13.13
CA VAL A 599 -19.62 -15.34 -13.19
C VAL A 599 -20.47 -15.55 -11.93
N GLY A 600 -20.89 -14.46 -11.29
CA GLY A 600 -21.60 -14.50 -10.02
C GLY A 600 -20.70 -14.39 -8.78
N ASP A 601 -19.37 -14.49 -8.90
CA ASP A 601 -18.47 -14.34 -7.76
C ASP A 601 -18.58 -12.97 -7.11
N LYS A 602 -18.64 -12.98 -5.77
CA LYS A 602 -18.49 -11.78 -4.95
C LYS A 602 -17.03 -11.42 -4.84
N VAL A 603 -16.67 -10.24 -5.34
CA VAL A 603 -15.29 -9.81 -5.47
C VAL A 603 -15.05 -8.43 -4.85
N MET A 604 -13.81 -8.11 -4.53
CA MET A 604 -13.40 -6.83 -3.99
C MET A 604 -12.17 -6.29 -4.74
N GLN A 605 -12.20 -5.00 -5.04
CA GLN A 605 -11.04 -4.25 -5.51
C GLN A 605 -10.03 -4.09 -4.37
N ASN A 606 -8.76 -4.42 -4.59
CA ASN A 606 -7.72 -4.34 -3.56
C ASN A 606 -6.74 -3.17 -3.75
N LYS A 607 -6.89 -2.37 -4.81
CA LYS A 607 -6.08 -1.21 -5.12
C LYS A 607 -6.93 -0.08 -5.72
N ASN A 608 -6.60 1.17 -5.39
CA ASN A 608 -7.27 2.31 -6.01
C ASN A 608 -6.98 2.37 -7.51
N SER A 609 -8.01 2.56 -8.32
CA SER A 609 -7.92 2.79 -9.77
C SER A 609 -8.92 3.86 -10.19
N ILE A 610 -8.84 4.31 -11.44
CA ILE A 610 -9.85 5.23 -12.02
C ILE A 610 -11.23 4.57 -12.03
N LYS A 611 -11.27 3.24 -12.14
CA LYS A 611 -12.50 2.45 -12.30
C LYS A 611 -13.17 2.10 -10.98
N ALA A 612 -12.39 1.80 -9.95
CA ALA A 612 -12.89 1.39 -8.64
C ALA A 612 -11.90 1.71 -7.53
N SER A 613 -12.40 1.92 -6.33
CA SER A 613 -11.61 2.22 -5.14
C SER A 613 -11.27 0.95 -4.37
N ASN A 614 -10.15 0.99 -3.64
CA ASN A 614 -9.80 -0.09 -2.71
C ASN A 614 -10.95 -0.32 -1.70
N GLY A 615 -11.33 -1.60 -1.53
CA GLY A 615 -12.43 -2.02 -0.67
C GLY A 615 -13.81 -2.05 -1.36
N ASP A 616 -13.93 -1.63 -2.64
CA ASP A 616 -15.18 -1.76 -3.39
C ASP A 616 -15.54 -3.23 -3.59
N ILE A 617 -16.74 -3.62 -3.16
CA ILE A 617 -17.29 -4.98 -3.34
C ILE A 617 -18.29 -4.96 -4.49
N GLY A 618 -18.17 -5.93 -5.37
CA GLY A 618 -19.05 -6.12 -6.52
C GLY A 618 -19.25 -7.60 -6.86
N PHE A 619 -19.96 -7.84 -7.96
CA PHE A 619 -20.22 -9.17 -8.49
C PHE A 619 -19.80 -9.27 -9.94
N ILE A 620 -19.11 -10.33 -10.31
CA ILE A 620 -18.77 -10.60 -11.71
C ILE A 620 -20.06 -10.93 -12.46
N ARG A 621 -20.31 -10.22 -13.58
CA ARG A 621 -21.51 -10.38 -14.39
C ARG A 621 -21.29 -11.17 -15.66
N SER A 622 -20.14 -10.98 -16.30
CA SER A 622 -19.85 -11.69 -17.55
C SER A 622 -18.36 -11.69 -17.87
N PHE A 623 -17.95 -12.68 -18.64
CA PHE A 623 -16.70 -12.73 -19.37
C PHE A 623 -17.01 -12.59 -20.84
N ARG A 624 -16.29 -11.71 -21.58
CA ARG A 624 -16.43 -11.51 -23.02
C ARG A 624 -15.05 -11.46 -23.66
N HIS A 625 -14.91 -12.13 -24.77
CA HIS A 625 -13.71 -12.03 -25.59
C HIS A 625 -13.93 -10.93 -26.64
N ASP A 626 -13.10 -9.89 -26.58
CA ASP A 626 -13.04 -8.84 -27.58
C ASP A 626 -11.89 -9.15 -28.53
N GLU A 627 -12.15 -9.09 -29.86
CA GLU A 627 -11.13 -9.42 -30.89
C GLU A 627 -9.93 -8.45 -30.89
N ARG A 628 -10.12 -7.21 -30.40
CA ARG A 628 -9.08 -6.16 -30.37
C ARG A 628 -8.37 -6.07 -29.03
N ASP A 629 -9.13 -6.19 -27.95
CA ASP A 629 -8.67 -5.89 -26.56
C ASP A 629 -8.53 -7.14 -25.70
N GLY A 630 -8.79 -8.34 -26.22
CA GLY A 630 -8.71 -9.61 -25.50
C GLY A 630 -9.89 -9.83 -24.53
N MET A 631 -9.65 -10.52 -23.42
CA MET A 631 -10.71 -10.85 -22.45
C MET A 631 -11.14 -9.60 -21.66
N ARG A 632 -12.45 -9.33 -21.64
CA ARG A 632 -13.11 -8.28 -20.85
C ARG A 632 -13.99 -8.90 -19.77
N ILE A 633 -13.89 -8.39 -18.56
CA ILE A 633 -14.60 -8.87 -17.38
C ILE A 633 -15.50 -7.74 -16.87
N SER A 634 -16.81 -7.95 -16.82
CA SER A 634 -17.76 -6.98 -16.30
C SER A 634 -17.99 -7.23 -14.80
N ILE A 635 -17.72 -6.24 -13.95
CA ILE A 635 -17.98 -6.27 -12.50
C ILE A 635 -19.04 -5.23 -12.16
N GLN A 636 -20.11 -5.63 -11.51
CA GLN A 636 -21.16 -4.75 -11.02
C GLN A 636 -20.93 -4.43 -9.54
N PHE A 637 -20.68 -3.15 -9.23
CA PHE A 637 -20.48 -2.63 -7.88
C PHE A 637 -21.77 -2.04 -7.26
N SER A 638 -22.72 -1.60 -8.09
CA SER A 638 -24.05 -1.16 -7.66
C SER A 638 -25.06 -1.39 -8.79
N PRO A 639 -26.37 -1.25 -8.55
CA PRO A 639 -27.37 -1.38 -9.62
C PRO A 639 -27.13 -0.51 -10.84
N THR A 640 -26.50 0.67 -10.63
CA THR A 640 -26.24 1.66 -11.68
C THR A 640 -24.78 1.69 -12.16
N ARG A 641 -23.88 0.87 -11.57
CA ARG A 641 -22.45 0.92 -11.84
C ARG A 641 -21.88 -0.45 -12.19
N VAL A 642 -21.70 -0.65 -13.49
CA VAL A 642 -20.97 -1.78 -14.07
C VAL A 642 -19.68 -1.27 -14.68
N VAL A 643 -18.58 -1.95 -14.43
CA VAL A 643 -17.23 -1.55 -14.86
C VAL A 643 -16.57 -2.72 -15.57
N GLU A 644 -15.92 -2.44 -16.69
CA GLU A 644 -15.17 -3.44 -17.45
C GLU A 644 -13.68 -3.44 -17.08
N TYR A 645 -13.14 -4.63 -16.88
CA TYR A 645 -11.76 -4.91 -16.53
C TYR A 645 -11.06 -5.69 -17.63
N SER A 646 -9.79 -5.39 -17.84
CA SER A 646 -8.88 -6.25 -18.60
C SER A 646 -8.32 -7.38 -17.72
N MET A 647 -7.67 -8.37 -18.34
CA MET A 647 -6.99 -9.44 -17.60
C MET A 647 -5.90 -8.91 -16.66
N GLU A 648 -5.21 -7.85 -17.04
CA GLU A 648 -4.17 -7.22 -16.22
C GLU A 648 -4.78 -6.52 -14.99
N GLU A 649 -5.86 -5.77 -15.18
CA GLU A 649 -6.57 -5.08 -14.11
C GLU A 649 -7.22 -6.05 -13.11
N MET A 650 -7.59 -7.26 -13.53
CA MET A 650 -8.07 -8.32 -12.65
C MET A 650 -7.02 -8.78 -11.63
N GLY A 651 -5.74 -8.52 -11.84
CA GLY A 651 -4.70 -8.73 -10.83
C GLY A 651 -4.90 -7.91 -9.55
N HIS A 652 -5.78 -6.91 -9.59
CA HIS A 652 -6.17 -6.09 -8.43
C HIS A 652 -7.55 -6.44 -7.86
N VAL A 653 -8.08 -7.60 -8.20
CA VAL A 653 -9.39 -8.09 -7.75
C VAL A 653 -9.20 -9.40 -6.97
N GLU A 654 -9.92 -9.58 -5.88
CA GLU A 654 -9.91 -10.80 -5.06
C GLU A 654 -11.32 -11.23 -4.68
N LEU A 655 -11.51 -12.48 -4.29
CA LEU A 655 -12.78 -12.97 -3.76
C LEU A 655 -13.12 -12.26 -2.44
N ALA A 656 -14.39 -12.05 -2.15
CA ALA A 656 -14.86 -11.22 -1.03
C ALA A 656 -16.01 -11.80 -0.21
N TYR A 657 -16.18 -13.09 -0.15
CA TYR A 657 -17.11 -13.74 0.79
C TYR A 657 -16.62 -13.59 2.24
N ALA A 658 -15.31 -13.66 2.43
CA ALA A 658 -14.59 -13.29 3.63
C ALA A 658 -13.59 -12.17 3.33
N THR A 659 -13.37 -11.25 4.28
CA THR A 659 -12.39 -10.18 4.19
C THR A 659 -11.70 -9.97 5.54
N THR A 660 -10.60 -9.22 5.57
CA THR A 660 -10.01 -8.82 6.85
C THR A 660 -10.81 -7.68 7.48
N VAL A 661 -10.76 -7.56 8.81
CA VAL A 661 -11.42 -6.46 9.54
C VAL A 661 -10.94 -5.09 9.04
N HIS A 662 -9.63 -4.95 8.75
CA HIS A 662 -9.06 -3.71 8.22
C HIS A 662 -9.68 -3.30 6.87
N LYS A 663 -9.85 -4.27 5.94
CA LYS A 663 -10.49 -4.00 4.64
C LYS A 663 -11.99 -3.75 4.74
N ALA A 664 -12.61 -4.13 5.84
CA ALA A 664 -14.02 -3.85 6.10
C ALA A 664 -14.28 -2.49 6.75
N GLN A 665 -13.24 -1.72 7.10
CA GLN A 665 -13.42 -0.35 7.62
C GLN A 665 -14.18 0.52 6.62
N GLY A 666 -15.06 1.41 7.11
CA GLY A 666 -15.96 2.20 6.28
C GLY A 666 -17.11 1.40 5.63
N SER A 667 -17.17 0.08 5.85
CA SER A 667 -18.23 -0.80 5.34
C SER A 667 -19.23 -1.18 6.43
N GLU A 668 -20.44 -1.55 6.02
CA GLU A 668 -21.47 -2.09 6.92
C GLU A 668 -22.20 -3.25 6.23
N PHE A 669 -22.59 -4.25 7.01
CA PHE A 669 -23.27 -5.45 6.56
C PHE A 669 -24.45 -5.74 7.48
N ASP A 670 -25.50 -6.40 6.99
CA ASP A 670 -26.60 -6.77 7.85
C ASP A 670 -26.18 -7.85 8.85
N VAL A 671 -25.41 -8.83 8.40
CA VAL A 671 -24.87 -9.90 9.23
C VAL A 671 -23.37 -9.99 9.13
N VAL A 672 -22.70 -10.02 10.27
CA VAL A 672 -21.25 -10.25 10.38
C VAL A 672 -21.00 -11.56 11.13
N LEU A 673 -20.17 -12.43 10.54
CA LEU A 673 -19.61 -13.59 11.20
C LEU A 673 -18.13 -13.30 11.53
N PHE A 674 -17.73 -13.58 12.78
CA PHE A 674 -16.38 -13.26 13.23
C PHE A 674 -15.74 -14.42 13.99
N PRO A 675 -14.61 -15.00 13.51
CA PRO A 675 -13.90 -16.08 14.18
C PRO A 675 -13.10 -15.59 15.38
N LEU A 676 -13.27 -16.25 16.52
CA LEU A 676 -12.54 -16.00 17.77
C LEU A 676 -11.71 -17.23 18.14
N LEU A 677 -10.47 -17.33 17.68
CA LEU A 677 -9.62 -18.51 17.82
C LEU A 677 -8.33 -18.21 18.57
N ARG A 678 -7.81 -19.19 19.29
CA ARG A 678 -6.52 -19.07 19.99
C ARG A 678 -5.36 -18.80 19.01
N SER A 679 -5.41 -19.37 17.81
CA SER A 679 -4.46 -19.07 16.75
C SER A 679 -4.46 -17.59 16.33
N HIS A 680 -5.56 -16.89 16.56
CA HIS A 680 -5.71 -15.45 16.28
C HIS A 680 -5.29 -14.54 17.44
N ALA A 681 -4.89 -15.07 18.58
CA ALA A 681 -4.64 -14.32 19.83
C ALA A 681 -3.68 -13.12 19.66
N ARG A 682 -2.69 -13.25 18.76
CA ARG A 682 -1.75 -12.16 18.47
C ARG A 682 -2.43 -10.93 17.89
N MET A 683 -3.40 -11.13 16.99
CA MET A 683 -4.12 -10.07 16.26
C MET A 683 -5.39 -9.61 16.97
N LEU A 684 -5.96 -10.44 17.85
CA LEU A 684 -7.18 -10.10 18.57
C LEU A 684 -6.88 -9.05 19.63
N THR A 685 -7.42 -7.86 19.42
CA THR A 685 -7.30 -6.68 20.28
C THR A 685 -8.67 -6.06 20.49
N ARG A 686 -8.81 -5.17 21.49
CA ARG A 686 -10.07 -4.48 21.79
C ARG A 686 -10.61 -3.75 20.57
N SER A 687 -9.80 -2.92 19.92
CA SER A 687 -10.19 -2.12 18.76
C SER A 687 -10.56 -2.97 17.55
N LEU A 688 -9.84 -4.11 17.33
CA LEU A 688 -10.15 -5.04 16.23
C LEU A 688 -11.54 -5.67 16.42
N VAL A 689 -11.82 -6.18 17.62
CA VAL A 689 -13.11 -6.81 17.93
C VAL A 689 -14.22 -5.78 17.89
N TYR A 690 -14.02 -4.60 18.48
CA TYR A 690 -14.96 -3.49 18.44
C TYR A 690 -15.29 -3.11 16.98
N THR A 691 -14.26 -2.91 16.16
CA THR A 691 -14.45 -2.59 14.74
C THR A 691 -15.22 -3.68 14.01
N ALA A 692 -14.88 -4.96 14.22
CA ALA A 692 -15.56 -6.08 13.56
C ALA A 692 -17.05 -6.14 13.89
N ILE A 693 -17.43 -6.08 15.18
CA ILE A 693 -18.83 -6.20 15.59
C ILE A 693 -19.67 -4.99 15.19
N THR A 694 -19.06 -3.79 15.20
CA THR A 694 -19.77 -2.56 14.81
C THR A 694 -19.98 -2.43 13.30
N ARG A 695 -19.44 -3.33 12.48
CA ARG A 695 -19.80 -3.42 11.05
C ARG A 695 -21.16 -4.05 10.82
N ALA A 696 -21.73 -4.75 11.83
CA ALA A 696 -23.04 -5.36 11.72
C ALA A 696 -24.18 -4.37 11.98
N LYS A 697 -25.23 -4.45 11.15
CA LYS A 697 -26.49 -3.69 11.33
C LYS A 697 -27.52 -4.47 12.13
N SER A 698 -27.65 -5.76 11.86
CA SER A 698 -28.76 -6.58 12.34
C SER A 698 -28.31 -7.78 13.18
N LYS A 699 -27.14 -8.37 12.87
CA LYS A 699 -26.71 -9.58 13.57
C LYS A 699 -25.21 -9.77 13.58
N VAL A 700 -24.67 -10.16 14.74
CA VAL A 700 -23.30 -10.64 14.93
C VAL A 700 -23.32 -12.10 15.34
N ILE A 701 -22.51 -12.92 14.68
CA ILE A 701 -22.29 -14.31 15.04
C ILE A 701 -20.80 -14.51 15.31
N LEU A 702 -20.45 -14.68 16.57
CA LEU A 702 -19.10 -15.01 16.99
C LEU A 702 -18.90 -16.53 16.90
N VAL A 703 -17.82 -16.98 16.25
CA VAL A 703 -17.56 -18.41 16.03
C VAL A 703 -16.21 -18.77 16.64
N GLY A 704 -16.21 -19.59 17.71
CA GLY A 704 -14.97 -20.02 18.34
C GLY A 704 -14.97 -20.08 19.84
N GLN A 705 -13.89 -19.62 20.43
CA GLN A 705 -13.58 -19.72 21.85
C GLN A 705 -13.86 -18.39 22.54
N ILE A 706 -14.91 -18.34 23.37
CA ILE A 706 -15.35 -17.09 24.04
C ILE A 706 -14.24 -16.47 24.92
N GLY A 707 -13.34 -17.27 25.47
CA GLY A 707 -12.19 -16.78 26.21
C GLY A 707 -11.27 -15.87 25.39
N MET A 708 -11.28 -16.02 24.05
CA MET A 708 -10.53 -15.12 23.15
C MET A 708 -11.19 -13.74 23.04
N LEU A 709 -12.51 -13.64 23.16
CA LEU A 709 -13.20 -12.36 23.29
C LEU A 709 -12.79 -11.63 24.57
N TYR A 710 -12.80 -12.33 25.71
CA TYR A 710 -12.40 -11.76 26.99
C TYR A 710 -10.96 -11.29 26.97
N MET A 711 -10.05 -12.13 26.44
CA MET A 711 -8.65 -11.75 26.25
C MET A 711 -8.50 -10.50 25.37
N ALA A 712 -9.21 -10.46 24.26
CA ALA A 712 -9.13 -9.33 23.32
C ALA A 712 -9.61 -8.02 23.93
N VAL A 713 -10.67 -8.05 24.75
CA VAL A 713 -11.20 -6.87 25.44
C VAL A 713 -10.17 -6.29 26.42
N HIS A 714 -9.44 -7.16 27.14
CA HIS A 714 -8.40 -6.73 28.05
C HIS A 714 -7.06 -6.41 27.35
N LYS A 715 -6.89 -6.86 26.13
CA LYS A 715 -5.71 -6.55 25.33
C LYS A 715 -5.89 -5.19 24.68
N ASP A 716 -5.36 -4.18 25.35
CA ASP A 716 -5.29 -2.84 24.78
C ASP A 716 -4.16 -2.78 23.75
N ASP A 717 -4.52 -2.56 22.48
CA ASP A 717 -3.59 -2.29 21.39
C ASP A 717 -3.46 -0.78 21.14
N THR A 718 -4.19 0.01 21.90
CA THR A 718 -3.99 1.45 21.98
C THR A 718 -2.72 1.79 22.78
N GLY A 719 -1.76 0.86 22.83
CA GLY A 719 -0.38 1.19 23.17
C GLY A 719 -0.03 2.38 22.32
N LYS A 720 0.14 3.55 22.97
CA LYS A 720 0.29 4.84 22.31
C LYS A 720 1.32 4.68 21.19
N ARG A 721 0.90 4.86 19.96
CA ARG A 721 1.85 5.04 18.88
C ARG A 721 2.74 6.21 19.25
N ASN A 722 4.03 6.04 19.08
CA ASN A 722 4.97 7.12 19.37
C ASN A 722 4.74 8.25 18.37
N THR A 723 4.15 9.34 18.83
CA THR A 723 3.87 10.57 18.07
C THR A 723 3.97 11.77 19.01
N GLN A 724 4.40 12.89 18.50
CA GLN A 724 4.48 14.18 19.19
C GLN A 724 3.53 15.22 18.60
N LEU A 725 2.57 14.77 17.77
CA LEU A 725 1.69 15.67 17.02
C LEU A 725 0.97 16.67 17.94
N GLY A 726 0.29 16.19 18.97
CA GLY A 726 -0.45 17.04 19.90
C GLY A 726 0.47 18.03 20.63
N HIS A 727 1.65 17.58 21.08
CA HIS A 727 2.64 18.43 21.72
C HIS A 727 3.16 19.53 20.74
N ARG A 728 3.47 19.18 19.50
CA ARG A 728 3.94 20.15 18.48
C ARG A 728 2.86 21.16 18.12
N ILE A 729 1.60 20.73 18.00
CA ILE A 729 0.46 21.65 17.77
C ILE A 729 0.40 22.68 18.89
N SER A 730 0.52 22.26 20.16
CA SER A 730 0.52 23.15 21.32
C SER A 730 1.68 24.16 21.24
N LEU A 731 2.88 23.67 20.95
CA LEU A 731 4.08 24.51 20.82
C LEU A 731 3.91 25.60 19.77
N TYR A 732 3.49 25.22 18.54
CA TYR A 732 3.30 26.16 17.43
C TYR A 732 2.15 27.12 17.68
N THR A 733 1.04 26.65 18.26
CA THR A 733 -0.10 27.51 18.60
C THR A 733 0.30 28.59 19.58
N ASN A 734 1.09 28.26 20.60
CA ASN A 734 1.60 29.23 21.55
C ASN A 734 2.55 30.23 20.88
N THR A 735 3.44 29.75 20.02
CA THR A 735 4.40 30.61 19.27
C THR A 735 3.66 31.60 18.37
N PHE A 736 2.66 31.15 17.60
CA PHE A 736 1.89 32.01 16.70
C PHE A 736 1.03 33.03 17.44
N LYS A 737 0.43 32.65 18.59
CA LYS A 737 -0.33 33.60 19.44
C LYS A 737 0.56 34.69 20.01
N VAL A 738 1.82 34.38 20.39
CA VAL A 738 2.78 35.38 20.86
C VAL A 738 3.16 36.34 19.73
N GLN A 739 3.44 35.82 18.54
CA GLN A 739 3.75 36.64 17.36
C GLN A 739 2.61 37.59 16.98
N GLN A 740 1.36 37.10 17.02
CA GLN A 740 0.18 37.93 16.74
C GLN A 740 -0.08 39.05 17.78
N ARG A 741 0.35 38.84 19.03
CA ARG A 741 0.26 39.88 20.06
C ARG A 741 1.35 40.94 19.97
N SER A 742 2.46 40.58 19.31
CA SER A 742 3.62 41.44 19.14
C SER A 742 3.59 42.26 17.82
N ALA A 743 2.74 41.86 16.88
CA ALA A 743 2.45 42.55 15.61
C ALA A 743 1.22 43.45 15.76
#